data_49c2cf06e74681074433a6c344db2d83
#
_entry.id   49c2cf06e74681074433a6c344db2d83
#
_cell.length_a   1.000
_cell.length_b   1.000
_cell.length_c   1.000
_cell.angle_alpha   90.00
_cell.angle_beta   90.00
_cell.angle_gamma   90.00
#
_symmetry.space_group_name_H-M   'P 1'
#
loop_
_entity.id
_entity.type
_entity.pdbx_description
1 polymer ?
#
loop_
_entity_poly.entity_id
_entity_poly.type
_entity_poly.pdbx_seq_one_letter_code
_entity_poly.pdbx_strand_id
1 'polypeptide(L)'
;MLQRRSYAFAAGVCLFIALLGVPLIVANYNNYRENGIALLRPQGKNGLDIPKSGVLSLVSLSPSERAGRLQAIAQQSSSRERSRARYLIASDLIIQRQGDKAIAVLQDLEKDYPELAAHIALKRAQAYSLTGDKVRTQAAWQDLLQRHSKSPVAAEALFVLGKNEPQYWQEAIALFPSHPRSLDIARLLLQENPQQPRLQLLLAQYDYQKPEIVPVLDRLVSQSAAQLKPQHWQTVAQAYWENREYGKAAVAYAKSPRTPRNVYRWGRGLQLSTKQTEAISVYKQLVAAYPNAEESGMALMRLARISKPKEAISYLDRIVTRFPKQAGEALVAKANLLDNLNSKQSAAKVRQLLLDKYGDSDAAAEYRWQVAQEKAAKKDYQAATRWAEAIPQRNSEHILAPRAAFWIGKWAEKLGKNEDAKTAFEYVLSKFPQSYYAWRSATLLGLDVGDFTTVRQINPDFSLPQRVLPLAGSPALKELYQLGQDADAIALWQVEYSNPEKPTVAEQFTDGLMYLAKGENLIGINEISTLEDRDIPLEKAEYQNLSKQLGYWQARYPFPYLPLIQTWAQQHQLNPLLVTALIRQESRFEPTIRSVAGAVGLMQVMPGTAQYIAEKINVSEYNLENPQDNIQLGTWYMDYTHNRFDNYSLLAIASYNAGWSNVEKWLKRFNTQDPDEFVESIPFGETQGYVRQVFGNYWNYLRLYNPQVSRLVAKYSDVHPSMSIDVASN
;
A
#
# COMPACT_ATOMS: atom_id res chain seq x y z
N MET A 1 3.51 -15.80 -17.67
CA MET A 1 2.37 -15.09 -18.25
C MET A 1 1.18 -14.87 -17.28
N LEU A 2 1.35 -15.13 -16.02
CA LEU A 2 0.28 -15.06 -14.98
C LEU A 2 0.64 -14.17 -13.80
N GLN A 3 1.75 -13.44 -13.84
CA GLN A 3 2.28 -12.76 -12.63
C GLN A 3 1.89 -11.29 -12.47
N ARG A 4 1.46 -10.56 -13.48
CA ARG A 4 1.06 -9.14 -13.33
C ARG A 4 -0.30 -8.90 -12.67
N ARG A 5 -1.12 -9.95 -12.51
CA ARG A 5 -2.43 -9.86 -11.83
C ARG A 5 -2.52 -10.67 -10.54
N SER A 6 -1.45 -11.30 -10.09
CA SER A 6 -1.45 -12.14 -8.88
C SER A 6 -1.22 -11.37 -7.58
N TYR A 7 -0.81 -10.14 -7.61
CA TYR A 7 -0.57 -9.36 -6.38
C TYR A 7 -1.85 -8.83 -5.69
N ALA A 8 -3.01 -8.99 -6.32
CA ALA A 8 -4.32 -8.75 -5.70
C ALA A 8 -4.93 -10.03 -5.07
N PHE A 9 -4.19 -11.15 -5.00
CA PHE A 9 -4.78 -12.46 -4.69
C PHE A 9 -4.26 -13.13 -3.42
N ALA A 10 -3.73 -12.41 -2.46
CA ALA A 10 -3.29 -13.00 -1.19
C ALA A 10 -4.00 -12.38 0.01
N ALA A 11 -5.31 -12.32 -0.01
CA ALA A 11 -6.10 -12.13 1.20
C ALA A 11 -7.51 -12.68 0.96
N GLY A 12 -7.70 -13.90 1.31
CA GLY A 12 -9.01 -14.56 1.27
C GLY A 12 -9.19 -15.49 2.45
N VAL A 13 -10.30 -15.28 3.11
CA VAL A 13 -11.02 -16.17 4.02
C VAL A 13 -10.51 -16.25 5.47
N CYS A 14 -11.23 -15.62 6.40
CA CYS A 14 -11.98 -16.33 7.45
C CYS A 14 -12.97 -15.41 8.13
N LEU A 15 -14.18 -15.92 8.25
CA LEU A 15 -15.33 -15.41 8.98
C LEU A 15 -15.24 -15.80 10.47
N PHE A 16 -15.86 -14.98 11.28
CA PHE A 16 -16.62 -15.20 12.52
C PHE A 16 -16.09 -14.60 13.83
N ILE A 17 -17.01 -13.79 14.41
CA ILE A 17 -17.31 -13.48 15.82
C ILE A 17 -16.38 -12.45 16.49
N ALA A 18 -16.89 -11.26 16.78
CA ALA A 18 -17.47 -10.90 18.07
C ALA A 18 -17.90 -9.43 18.12
N LEU A 19 -19.08 -9.24 18.57
CA LEU A 19 -19.65 -8.00 19.11
C LEU A 19 -18.86 -7.56 20.36
N LEU A 20 -18.70 -6.22 20.51
CA LEU A 20 -18.10 -5.51 21.65
C LEU A 20 -16.60 -5.23 21.56
N GLY A 21 -16.22 -4.02 21.11
CA GLY A 21 -14.85 -3.60 21.30
C GLY A 21 -14.29 -2.40 20.56
N VAL A 22 -15.09 -1.53 19.98
CA VAL A 22 -14.56 -0.33 19.27
C VAL A 22 -13.87 0.72 20.18
N PRO A 23 -14.12 0.81 21.49
CA PRO A 23 -13.33 1.69 22.37
C PRO A 23 -11.95 1.14 22.76
N LEU A 24 -11.71 -0.17 22.66
CA LEU A 24 -10.48 -0.80 23.16
C LEU A 24 -9.31 -0.76 22.17
N ILE A 25 -9.55 -0.68 20.87
CA ILE A 25 -8.48 -0.70 19.86
C ILE A 25 -7.73 0.65 19.84
N VAL A 26 -8.42 1.77 20.02
CA VAL A 26 -7.77 3.09 20.11
C VAL A 26 -7.03 3.24 21.45
N ALA A 27 -7.54 2.67 22.53
CA ALA A 27 -6.87 2.66 23.82
C ALA A 27 -5.64 1.76 23.85
N ASN A 28 -5.66 0.60 23.18
CA ASN A 28 -4.49 -0.28 23.09
C ASN A 28 -3.37 0.27 22.20
N TYR A 29 -3.71 0.95 21.10
CA TYR A 29 -2.70 1.62 20.28
C TYR A 29 -1.97 2.73 21.05
N ASN A 30 -2.68 3.48 21.89
CA ASN A 30 -2.09 4.48 22.77
C ASN A 30 -1.26 3.85 23.91
N ASN A 31 -1.67 2.71 24.47
CA ASN A 31 -0.88 2.00 25.49
C ASN A 31 0.42 1.41 24.94
N TYR A 32 0.45 0.92 23.69
CA TYR A 32 1.68 0.50 23.03
C TYR A 32 2.64 1.66 22.74
N ARG A 33 2.10 2.87 22.54
CA ARG A 33 2.89 4.09 22.36
C ARG A 33 3.53 4.56 23.68
N GLU A 34 2.92 4.30 24.84
CA GLU A 34 3.45 4.73 26.15
C GLU A 34 4.58 3.84 26.68
N ASN A 35 4.59 2.54 26.39
CA ASN A 35 5.53 1.60 26.98
C ASN A 35 6.83 1.36 26.18
N GLY A 36 6.96 1.87 24.95
CA GLY A 36 8.07 1.57 24.04
C GLY A 36 9.11 2.66 23.81
N ILE A 37 8.95 3.87 24.36
CA ILE A 37 9.73 5.05 23.92
C ILE A 37 10.92 5.40 24.88
N ALA A 38 11.13 4.67 25.95
CA ALA A 38 12.08 5.08 27.01
C ALA A 38 13.59 4.93 26.68
N LEU A 39 14.01 4.45 25.50
CA LEU A 39 15.42 4.03 25.30
C LEU A 39 16.19 4.66 24.12
N LEU A 40 15.74 5.72 23.47
CA LEU A 40 16.55 6.30 22.38
C LEU A 40 16.77 7.80 22.56
N ARG A 41 17.92 8.16 23.14
CA ARG A 41 18.51 9.51 22.97
C ARG A 41 19.19 9.56 21.59
N PRO A 42 18.87 10.49 20.69
CA PRO A 42 19.65 10.70 19.49
C PRO A 42 20.96 11.42 19.86
N GLN A 43 22.08 10.70 19.80
CA GLN A 43 23.39 11.32 19.69
C GLN A 43 23.76 11.38 18.21
N GLY A 44 23.73 12.56 17.64
CA GLY A 44 24.17 12.78 16.25
C GLY A 44 24.05 14.25 15.87
N LYS A 45 25.12 15.01 16.07
CA LYS A 45 25.29 16.34 15.48
C LYS A 45 25.71 16.16 14.04
N ASN A 46 24.86 16.57 13.07
CA ASN A 46 25.26 17.38 11.90
C ASN A 46 24.07 17.55 10.97
N GLY A 47 23.85 18.79 10.54
CA GLY A 47 22.64 19.30 9.99
C GLY A 47 22.38 19.03 8.51
N LEU A 48 21.10 19.00 8.22
CA LEU A 48 20.49 19.53 6.99
C LEU A 48 19.44 20.54 7.47
N ASP A 49 19.58 21.80 7.07
CA ASP A 49 18.68 22.90 7.44
C ASP A 49 17.29 22.71 6.80
N ILE A 50 16.40 22.09 7.57
CA ILE A 50 14.95 22.22 7.37
C ILE A 50 14.48 23.24 8.40
N PRO A 51 13.61 24.22 8.07
CA PRO A 51 13.08 25.13 9.07
C PRO A 51 12.36 24.32 10.15
N LYS A 52 13.00 24.16 11.29
CA LYS A 52 12.53 23.30 12.38
C LYS A 52 11.36 24.00 13.06
N SER A 53 10.11 23.64 12.70
CA SER A 53 8.99 23.87 13.60
C SER A 53 9.29 23.12 14.91
N GLY A 54 9.46 23.89 15.99
CA GLY A 54 9.74 23.31 17.29
C GLY A 54 8.64 22.33 17.73
N VAL A 55 7.37 22.65 17.45
CA VAL A 55 6.19 21.84 17.81
C VAL A 55 6.11 20.58 16.95
N LEU A 56 6.28 20.69 15.62
CA LEU A 56 6.13 19.51 14.74
C LEU A 56 7.17 18.43 15.01
N SER A 57 8.34 18.79 15.49
CA SER A 57 9.36 17.82 15.91
C SER A 57 9.00 17.04 17.17
N LEU A 58 8.03 17.52 17.95
CA LEU A 58 7.57 16.91 19.21
C LEU A 58 6.34 16.00 19.01
N VAL A 59 5.72 16.01 17.84
CA VAL A 59 4.47 15.27 17.58
C VAL A 59 4.61 13.76 17.77
N SER A 60 5.77 13.21 17.44
CA SER A 60 6.06 11.77 17.58
C SER A 60 6.36 11.34 19.03
N LEU A 61 6.59 12.28 19.94
CA LEU A 61 6.84 12.00 21.34
C LEU A 61 5.53 11.75 22.09
N SER A 62 5.62 10.95 23.18
CA SER A 62 4.47 10.76 24.07
C SER A 62 4.06 12.08 24.74
N PRO A 63 2.80 12.20 25.19
CA PRO A 63 2.33 13.40 25.91
C PRO A 63 3.22 13.80 27.10
N SER A 64 3.74 12.82 27.86
CA SER A 64 4.63 13.06 29.01
C SER A 64 6.01 13.60 28.59
N GLU A 65 6.58 13.08 27.51
CA GLU A 65 7.91 13.51 27.02
C GLU A 65 7.89 14.89 26.39
N ARG A 66 6.79 15.25 25.71
CA ARG A 66 6.67 16.56 25.02
C ARG A 66 6.14 17.68 25.88
N ALA A 67 5.51 17.39 27.03
CA ALA A 67 4.78 18.37 27.85
C ALA A 67 5.61 19.60 28.23
N GLY A 68 6.80 19.42 28.81
CA GLY A 68 7.65 20.53 29.24
C GLY A 68 8.13 21.40 28.07
N ARG A 69 8.47 20.78 26.92
CA ARG A 69 8.91 21.49 25.72
C ARG A 69 7.76 22.28 25.08
N LEU A 70 6.56 21.69 25.01
CA LEU A 70 5.37 22.38 24.52
C LEU A 70 4.99 23.57 25.41
N GLN A 71 5.09 23.44 26.75
CA GLN A 71 4.85 24.54 27.67
C GLN A 71 5.82 25.70 27.46
N ALA A 72 7.09 25.44 27.24
CA ALA A 72 8.10 26.47 26.95
C ALA A 72 7.76 27.21 25.65
N ILE A 73 7.32 26.52 24.61
CA ILE A 73 6.92 27.13 23.32
C ILE A 73 5.60 27.94 23.51
N ALA A 74 4.67 27.42 24.28
CA ALA A 74 3.38 28.08 24.54
C ALA A 74 3.50 29.40 25.33
N GLN A 75 4.61 29.62 26.02
CA GLN A 75 4.90 30.87 26.77
C GLN A 75 5.60 31.94 25.92
N GLN A 76 6.02 31.62 24.71
CA GLN A 76 6.66 32.60 23.81
C GLN A 76 5.65 33.64 23.31
N SER A 77 6.17 34.71 22.67
CA SER A 77 5.35 35.74 22.02
C SER A 77 4.42 35.13 20.95
N SER A 78 3.32 35.80 20.65
CA SER A 78 2.31 35.33 19.68
C SER A 78 2.95 34.85 18.37
N SER A 79 2.78 33.57 18.06
CA SER A 79 3.32 32.93 16.85
C SER A 79 2.49 31.70 16.52
N ARG A 80 2.54 31.22 15.29
CA ARG A 80 1.92 29.96 14.88
C ARG A 80 2.39 28.78 15.74
N GLU A 81 3.66 28.74 16.12
CA GLU A 81 4.22 27.71 16.99
C GLU A 81 3.59 27.73 18.40
N ARG A 82 3.35 28.95 18.96
CA ARG A 82 2.61 29.08 20.23
C ARG A 82 1.19 28.51 20.12
N SER A 83 0.48 28.81 19.05
CA SER A 83 -0.88 28.31 18.82
C SER A 83 -0.90 26.79 18.66
N ARG A 84 0.04 26.23 17.89
CA ARG A 84 0.26 24.79 17.76
C ARG A 84 0.53 24.12 19.10
N ALA A 85 1.44 24.69 19.90
CA ALA A 85 1.79 24.16 21.21
C ALA A 85 0.57 24.14 22.15
N ARG A 86 -0.19 25.24 22.23
CA ARG A 86 -1.41 25.32 23.03
C ARG A 86 -2.45 24.29 22.59
N TYR A 87 -2.66 24.14 21.28
CA TYR A 87 -3.61 23.15 20.75
C TYR A 87 -3.22 21.72 21.13
N LEU A 88 -1.92 21.35 21.00
CA LEU A 88 -1.44 20.04 21.40
C LEU A 88 -1.48 19.80 22.90
N ILE A 89 -1.12 20.80 23.73
CA ILE A 89 -1.27 20.71 25.20
C ILE A 89 -2.72 20.46 25.57
N ALA A 90 -3.67 21.18 24.98
CA ALA A 90 -5.08 20.97 25.25
C ALA A 90 -5.56 19.57 24.82
N SER A 91 -5.11 19.10 23.66
CA SER A 91 -5.41 17.74 23.20
C SER A 91 -4.85 16.67 24.13
N ASP A 92 -3.62 16.83 24.62
CA ASP A 92 -2.99 15.92 25.59
C ASP A 92 -3.72 15.91 26.93
N LEU A 93 -4.13 17.09 27.42
CA LEU A 93 -4.91 17.23 28.66
C LEU A 93 -6.28 16.56 28.55
N ILE A 94 -6.94 16.63 27.38
CA ILE A 94 -8.22 15.95 27.14
C ILE A 94 -8.01 14.42 27.20
N ILE A 95 -6.95 13.90 26.56
CA ILE A 95 -6.60 12.47 26.62
C ILE A 95 -6.35 12.03 28.08
N GLN A 96 -5.69 12.89 28.87
CA GLN A 96 -5.42 12.65 30.30
C GLN A 96 -6.63 12.91 31.20
N ARG A 97 -7.81 13.22 30.63
CA ARG A 97 -9.06 13.53 31.33
C ARG A 97 -8.96 14.76 32.26
N GLN A 98 -8.11 15.74 31.94
CA GLN A 98 -7.91 16.98 32.71
C GLN A 98 -8.69 18.14 32.06
N GLY A 99 -10.03 18.06 32.06
CA GLY A 99 -10.93 18.97 31.36
C GLY A 99 -10.74 20.45 31.72
N ASP A 100 -10.70 20.78 33.03
CA ASP A 100 -10.55 22.17 33.47
C ASP A 100 -9.25 22.82 32.99
N LYS A 101 -8.15 22.08 33.03
CA LYS A 101 -6.86 22.57 32.52
C LYS A 101 -6.89 22.75 30.99
N ALA A 102 -7.54 21.85 30.28
CA ALA A 102 -7.68 21.98 28.84
C ALA A 102 -8.48 23.21 28.44
N ILE A 103 -9.59 23.49 29.15
CA ILE A 103 -10.41 24.71 28.96
C ILE A 103 -9.55 25.97 29.11
N ALA A 104 -8.75 26.05 30.18
CA ALA A 104 -7.88 27.21 30.42
C ALA A 104 -6.85 27.42 29.27
N VAL A 105 -6.27 26.35 28.76
CA VAL A 105 -5.30 26.42 27.63
C VAL A 105 -5.98 26.82 26.32
N LEU A 106 -7.27 26.46 26.11
CA LEU A 106 -8.03 26.76 24.91
C LEU A 106 -8.62 28.18 24.91
N GLN A 107 -8.55 28.92 26.04
CA GLN A 107 -9.10 30.26 26.13
C GLN A 107 -8.49 31.17 25.05
N ASP A 108 -9.34 31.90 24.31
CA ASP A 108 -8.98 32.82 23.20
C ASP A 108 -8.18 32.22 22.03
N LEU A 109 -7.90 30.90 22.03
CA LEU A 109 -7.08 30.27 21.01
C LEU A 109 -7.74 30.31 19.62
N GLU A 110 -9.08 30.35 19.53
CA GLU A 110 -9.76 30.43 18.22
C GLU A 110 -9.41 31.70 17.44
N LYS A 111 -9.15 32.83 18.18
CA LYS A 111 -8.70 34.09 17.55
C LYS A 111 -7.24 34.00 17.05
N ASP A 112 -6.39 33.35 17.84
CA ASP A 112 -4.97 33.22 17.55
C ASP A 112 -4.69 32.14 16.50
N TYR A 113 -5.67 31.23 16.26
CA TYR A 113 -5.52 30.08 15.38
C TYR A 113 -6.79 29.81 14.55
N PRO A 114 -7.18 30.74 13.67
CA PRO A 114 -8.44 30.71 12.94
C PRO A 114 -8.57 29.49 12.01
N GLU A 115 -7.45 28.94 11.50
CA GLU A 115 -7.45 27.74 10.65
C GLU A 115 -8.09 26.53 11.36
N LEU A 116 -7.92 26.43 12.69
CA LEU A 116 -8.49 25.36 13.53
C LEU A 116 -9.63 25.82 14.42
N ALA A 117 -10.26 26.97 14.19
CA ALA A 117 -11.29 27.52 15.08
C ALA A 117 -12.40 26.51 15.38
N ALA A 118 -12.94 25.83 14.38
CA ALA A 118 -13.96 24.79 14.56
C ALA A 118 -13.47 23.60 15.41
N HIS A 119 -12.22 23.16 15.22
CA HIS A 119 -11.63 22.07 16.00
C HIS A 119 -11.25 22.51 17.42
N ILE A 120 -10.91 23.79 17.62
CA ILE A 120 -10.70 24.34 18.97
C ILE A 120 -12.02 24.36 19.73
N ALA A 121 -13.13 24.75 19.09
CA ALA A 121 -14.47 24.68 19.67
C ALA A 121 -14.86 23.23 20.01
N LEU A 122 -14.53 22.26 19.15
CA LEU A 122 -14.67 20.82 19.42
C LEU A 122 -13.88 20.40 20.67
N LYS A 123 -12.58 20.73 20.73
CA LYS A 123 -11.75 20.40 21.90
C LYS A 123 -12.30 21.03 23.18
N ARG A 124 -12.86 22.23 23.10
CA ARG A 124 -13.51 22.90 24.24
C ARG A 124 -14.75 22.12 24.68
N ALA A 125 -15.62 21.72 23.78
CA ALA A 125 -16.80 20.91 24.10
C ALA A 125 -16.44 19.54 24.70
N GLN A 126 -15.41 18.89 24.14
CA GLN A 126 -14.85 17.67 24.71
C GLN A 126 -14.29 17.88 26.13
N ALA A 127 -13.56 18.98 26.36
CA ALA A 127 -13.01 19.31 27.67
C ALA A 127 -14.11 19.55 28.71
N TYR A 128 -15.17 20.31 28.35
CA TYR A 128 -16.33 20.48 29.24
C TYR A 128 -17.02 19.15 29.57
N SER A 129 -17.10 18.24 28.62
CA SER A 129 -17.68 16.90 28.85
C SER A 129 -16.91 16.07 29.90
N LEU A 130 -15.67 16.45 30.21
CA LEU A 130 -14.84 15.79 31.23
C LEU A 130 -14.98 16.41 32.62
N THR A 131 -15.56 17.62 32.76
CA THR A 131 -15.69 18.31 34.05
C THR A 131 -16.87 17.81 34.91
N GLY A 132 -17.81 17.09 34.32
CA GLY A 132 -19.05 16.65 34.98
C GLY A 132 -20.14 17.72 35.02
N ASP A 133 -19.86 18.96 34.61
CA ASP A 133 -20.85 20.05 34.52
C ASP A 133 -21.73 19.87 33.28
N LYS A 134 -22.89 19.28 33.46
CA LYS A 134 -23.85 19.00 32.39
C LYS A 134 -24.34 20.26 31.66
N VAL A 135 -24.53 21.37 32.39
CA VAL A 135 -25.04 22.61 31.80
C VAL A 135 -24.00 23.23 30.87
N ARG A 136 -22.77 23.40 31.35
CA ARG A 136 -21.67 23.92 30.49
C ARG A 136 -21.33 22.99 29.36
N THR A 137 -21.39 21.67 29.57
CA THR A 137 -21.19 20.67 28.52
C THR A 137 -22.22 20.87 27.41
N GLN A 138 -23.51 20.92 27.74
CA GLN A 138 -24.55 21.11 26.73
C GLN A 138 -24.39 22.44 25.99
N ALA A 139 -24.14 23.52 26.73
CA ALA A 139 -23.89 24.84 26.14
C ALA A 139 -22.69 24.84 25.17
N ALA A 140 -21.60 24.15 25.50
CA ALA A 140 -20.41 24.08 24.64
C ALA A 140 -20.67 23.31 23.33
N TRP A 141 -21.43 22.21 23.37
CA TRP A 141 -21.85 21.50 22.16
C TRP A 141 -22.81 22.30 21.28
N GLN A 142 -23.74 23.04 21.91
CA GLN A 142 -24.65 23.95 21.20
C GLN A 142 -23.89 25.13 20.57
N ASP A 143 -22.94 25.73 21.28
CA ASP A 143 -22.07 26.80 20.75
C ASP A 143 -21.27 26.35 19.56
N LEU A 144 -20.66 25.14 19.60
CA LEU A 144 -19.97 24.53 18.45
C LEU A 144 -20.94 24.44 17.26
N LEU A 145 -22.13 23.88 17.45
CA LEU A 145 -23.10 23.70 16.37
C LEU A 145 -23.56 25.04 15.80
N GLN A 146 -23.85 26.02 16.65
CA GLN A 146 -24.33 27.34 16.23
C GLN A 146 -23.29 28.11 15.41
N ARG A 147 -22.02 28.11 15.86
CA ARG A 147 -20.95 28.90 15.21
C ARG A 147 -20.33 28.21 14.01
N HIS A 148 -20.34 26.88 13.99
CA HIS A 148 -19.67 26.10 12.99
C HIS A 148 -20.57 25.07 12.29
N SER A 149 -21.88 25.38 12.13
CA SER A 149 -22.89 24.47 11.55
C SER A 149 -22.56 23.93 10.16
N LYS A 150 -21.78 24.67 9.36
CA LYS A 150 -21.36 24.27 8.01
C LYS A 150 -20.03 23.48 7.98
N SER A 151 -19.32 23.45 9.09
CA SER A 151 -18.08 22.69 9.19
C SER A 151 -18.37 21.21 9.44
N PRO A 152 -17.62 20.26 8.84
CA PRO A 152 -17.77 18.84 9.16
C PRO A 152 -17.69 18.50 10.64
N VAL A 153 -16.96 19.30 11.42
CA VAL A 153 -16.88 19.18 12.88
C VAL A 153 -18.24 19.25 13.58
N ALA A 154 -19.24 19.92 12.97
CA ALA A 154 -20.60 19.98 13.50
C ALA A 154 -21.24 18.59 13.66
N ALA A 155 -20.83 17.60 12.87
CA ALA A 155 -21.30 16.23 13.01
C ALA A 155 -20.99 15.61 14.39
N GLU A 156 -19.91 16.04 15.05
CA GLU A 156 -19.60 15.61 16.42
C GLU A 156 -20.64 16.17 17.43
N ALA A 157 -21.00 17.45 17.30
CA ALA A 157 -22.03 18.05 18.14
C ALA A 157 -23.40 17.42 17.89
N LEU A 158 -23.77 17.23 16.61
CA LEU A 158 -25.02 16.58 16.22
C LEU A 158 -25.11 15.14 16.74
N PHE A 159 -23.99 14.41 16.75
CA PHE A 159 -23.95 13.08 17.34
C PHE A 159 -24.21 13.07 18.83
N VAL A 160 -23.57 13.99 19.57
CA VAL A 160 -23.73 14.08 21.05
C VAL A 160 -25.10 14.56 21.44
N LEU A 161 -25.59 15.66 20.85
CA LEU A 161 -26.90 16.23 21.13
C LEU A 161 -28.05 15.31 20.72
N GLY A 162 -27.86 14.56 19.63
CA GLY A 162 -28.87 13.64 19.11
C GLY A 162 -29.17 12.43 20.01
N LYS A 163 -28.38 12.18 21.06
CA LYS A 163 -28.68 11.16 22.06
C LYS A 163 -29.94 11.53 22.89
N ASN A 164 -30.20 12.81 23.06
CA ASN A 164 -31.38 13.32 23.76
C ASN A 164 -32.48 13.79 22.81
N GLU A 165 -32.09 14.28 21.63
CA GLU A 165 -32.94 14.88 20.60
C GLU A 165 -32.66 14.25 19.23
N PRO A 166 -33.36 13.17 18.84
CA PRO A 166 -33.08 12.40 17.64
C PRO A 166 -33.05 13.16 16.31
N GLN A 167 -33.66 14.36 16.27
CA GLN A 167 -33.62 15.23 15.11
C GLN A 167 -32.17 15.62 14.70
N TYR A 168 -31.28 15.80 15.65
CA TYR A 168 -29.87 16.11 15.37
C TYR A 168 -29.16 14.96 14.65
N TRP A 169 -29.53 13.70 14.94
CA TRP A 169 -28.98 12.55 14.18
C TRP A 169 -29.44 12.56 12.73
N GLN A 170 -30.70 12.95 12.47
CA GLN A 170 -31.19 13.09 11.09
C GLN A 170 -30.46 14.21 10.36
N GLU A 171 -30.21 15.32 11.05
CA GLU A 171 -29.44 16.45 10.52
C GLU A 171 -27.97 16.05 10.21
N ALA A 172 -27.30 15.30 11.10
CA ALA A 172 -25.95 14.80 10.86
C ALA A 172 -25.87 13.97 9.57
N ILE A 173 -26.80 13.01 9.39
CA ILE A 173 -26.87 12.17 8.20
C ILE A 173 -27.18 12.99 6.94
N ALA A 174 -27.99 14.05 7.06
CA ALA A 174 -28.39 14.87 5.93
C ALA A 174 -27.26 15.80 5.45
N LEU A 175 -26.55 16.44 6.40
CA LEU A 175 -25.52 17.45 6.11
C LEU A 175 -24.12 16.81 5.85
N PHE A 176 -23.79 15.76 6.59
CA PHE A 176 -22.46 15.14 6.57
C PHE A 176 -22.54 13.61 6.42
N PRO A 177 -23.12 13.08 5.33
CA PRO A 177 -23.42 11.67 5.19
C PRO A 177 -22.18 10.76 5.24
N SER A 178 -21.03 11.23 4.81
CA SER A 178 -19.77 10.49 4.82
C SER A 178 -18.98 10.63 6.12
N HIS A 179 -19.38 11.53 7.03
CA HIS A 179 -18.69 11.71 8.30
C HIS A 179 -18.80 10.45 9.18
N PRO A 180 -17.72 10.03 9.89
CA PRO A 180 -17.75 8.84 10.75
C PRO A 180 -18.93 8.80 11.71
N ARG A 181 -19.31 9.94 12.34
CA ARG A 181 -20.46 10.00 13.25
C ARG A 181 -21.79 9.71 12.58
N SER A 182 -21.97 10.12 11.33
CA SER A 182 -23.17 9.79 10.57
C SER A 182 -23.28 8.30 10.28
N LEU A 183 -22.14 7.65 10.03
CA LEU A 183 -22.07 6.20 9.85
C LEU A 183 -22.34 5.47 11.19
N ASP A 184 -21.81 5.99 12.30
CA ASP A 184 -22.10 5.46 13.65
C ASP A 184 -23.60 5.57 13.98
N ILE A 185 -24.22 6.72 13.71
CA ILE A 185 -25.67 6.92 13.86
C ILE A 185 -26.44 5.91 13.01
N ALA A 186 -26.05 5.74 11.76
CA ALA A 186 -26.72 4.78 10.87
C ALA A 186 -26.65 3.34 11.42
N ARG A 187 -25.51 2.95 11.98
CA ARG A 187 -25.37 1.62 12.62
C ARG A 187 -26.24 1.49 13.87
N LEU A 188 -26.26 2.51 14.75
CA LEU A 188 -27.10 2.52 15.93
C LEU A 188 -28.57 2.38 15.57
N LEU A 189 -29.07 3.19 14.63
CA LEU A 189 -30.46 3.14 14.18
C LEU A 189 -30.83 1.81 13.50
N LEU A 190 -29.89 1.18 12.78
CA LEU A 190 -30.09 -0.12 12.17
C LEU A 190 -30.04 -1.28 13.18
N GLN A 191 -29.42 -1.10 14.35
CA GLN A 191 -29.51 -2.06 15.46
C GLN A 191 -30.92 -2.07 16.06
N GLU A 192 -31.53 -0.88 16.21
CA GLU A 192 -32.90 -0.74 16.72
C GLU A 192 -33.95 -1.18 15.69
N ASN A 193 -33.82 -0.71 14.46
CA ASN A 193 -34.69 -1.09 13.34
C ASN A 193 -33.86 -1.43 12.11
N PRO A 194 -33.63 -2.73 11.84
CA PRO A 194 -32.81 -3.17 10.73
C PRO A 194 -33.39 -2.91 9.33
N GLN A 195 -34.69 -2.56 9.22
CA GLN A 195 -35.39 -2.39 7.94
C GLN A 195 -35.48 -0.91 7.53
N GLN A 196 -34.34 -0.28 7.34
CA GLN A 196 -34.24 1.12 6.90
C GLN A 196 -33.37 1.23 5.64
N PRO A 197 -33.95 1.10 4.42
CA PRO A 197 -33.18 1.04 3.17
C PRO A 197 -32.28 2.25 2.95
N ARG A 198 -32.71 3.44 3.40
CA ARG A 198 -31.89 4.68 3.27
C ARG A 198 -30.58 4.58 4.06
N LEU A 199 -30.62 4.05 5.29
CA LEU A 199 -29.42 3.90 6.12
C LEU A 199 -28.53 2.75 5.63
N GLN A 200 -29.13 1.66 5.16
CA GLN A 200 -28.41 0.57 4.55
C GLN A 200 -27.65 1.03 3.29
N LEU A 201 -28.27 1.86 2.44
CA LEU A 201 -27.62 2.46 1.29
C LEU A 201 -26.52 3.46 1.68
N LEU A 202 -26.72 4.22 2.76
CA LEU A 202 -25.70 5.14 3.29
C LEU A 202 -24.41 4.35 3.65
N LEU A 203 -24.56 3.25 4.39
CA LEU A 203 -23.41 2.40 4.74
C LEU A 203 -22.83 1.73 3.50
N ALA A 204 -23.65 1.30 2.56
CA ALA A 204 -23.18 0.74 1.29
C ALA A 204 -22.36 1.74 0.44
N GLN A 205 -22.62 3.02 0.59
CA GLN A 205 -21.93 4.08 -0.16
C GLN A 205 -20.64 4.54 0.51
N TYR A 206 -20.62 4.66 1.84
CA TYR A 206 -19.53 5.33 2.56
C TYR A 206 -18.73 4.40 3.52
N ASP A 207 -19.21 3.17 3.76
CA ASP A 207 -18.59 2.21 4.67
C ASP A 207 -18.43 0.82 4.04
N TYR A 208 -18.44 0.75 2.72
CA TYR A 208 -18.50 -0.49 1.93
C TYR A 208 -17.27 -1.39 2.03
N GLN A 209 -16.15 -0.89 2.50
CA GLN A 209 -14.90 -1.65 2.58
C GLN A 209 -14.86 -2.64 3.75
N LYS A 210 -15.76 -2.49 4.72
CA LYS A 210 -15.82 -3.35 5.90
C LYS A 210 -16.64 -4.61 5.62
N PRO A 211 -16.14 -5.82 5.97
CA PRO A 211 -16.87 -7.07 5.75
C PRO A 211 -18.26 -7.12 6.40
N GLU A 212 -18.47 -6.39 7.48
CA GLU A 212 -19.73 -6.27 8.21
C GLU A 212 -20.85 -5.66 7.37
N ILE A 213 -20.52 -5.03 6.23
CA ILE A 213 -21.51 -4.49 5.30
C ILE A 213 -22.30 -5.60 4.58
N VAL A 214 -21.71 -6.78 4.37
CA VAL A 214 -22.34 -7.86 3.58
C VAL A 214 -23.69 -8.29 4.13
N PRO A 215 -23.87 -8.58 5.43
CA PRO A 215 -25.20 -8.87 5.99
C PRO A 215 -26.20 -7.71 5.84
N VAL A 216 -25.75 -6.46 5.88
CA VAL A 216 -26.60 -5.27 5.66
C VAL A 216 -27.11 -5.24 4.23
N LEU A 217 -26.21 -5.49 3.26
CA LEU A 217 -26.53 -5.57 1.83
C LEU A 217 -27.49 -6.73 1.52
N ASP A 218 -27.25 -7.92 2.11
CA ASP A 218 -28.09 -9.09 1.93
C ASP A 218 -29.53 -8.81 2.40
N ARG A 219 -29.67 -8.11 3.51
CA ARG A 219 -30.98 -7.68 4.03
C ARG A 219 -31.63 -6.64 3.13
N LEU A 220 -30.90 -5.62 2.70
CA LEU A 220 -31.37 -4.61 1.77
C LEU A 220 -31.90 -5.23 0.47
N VAL A 221 -31.14 -6.16 -0.12
CA VAL A 221 -31.49 -6.83 -1.37
C VAL A 221 -32.69 -7.78 -1.18
N SER A 222 -32.75 -8.54 -0.07
CA SER A 222 -33.86 -9.49 0.15
C SER A 222 -35.18 -8.82 0.46
N GLN A 223 -35.16 -7.67 1.17
CA GLN A 223 -36.38 -7.04 1.69
C GLN A 223 -36.82 -5.80 0.88
N SER A 224 -35.92 -5.13 0.18
CA SER A 224 -36.20 -3.85 -0.45
C SER A 224 -35.82 -3.78 -1.93
N ALA A 225 -35.56 -4.90 -2.60
CA ALA A 225 -35.11 -4.92 -4.00
C ALA A 225 -36.02 -4.15 -4.95
N ALA A 226 -37.35 -4.19 -4.76
CA ALA A 226 -38.32 -3.50 -5.59
C ALA A 226 -38.25 -1.94 -5.48
N GLN A 227 -37.68 -1.43 -4.41
CA GLN A 227 -37.53 0.00 -4.15
C GLN A 227 -36.19 0.56 -4.67
N LEU A 228 -35.25 -0.32 -5.06
CA LEU A 228 -33.92 0.10 -5.47
C LEU A 228 -33.91 0.58 -6.92
N LYS A 229 -33.48 1.81 -7.12
CA LYS A 229 -33.20 2.39 -8.46
C LYS A 229 -31.91 1.81 -9.03
N PRO A 230 -31.68 1.89 -10.35
CA PRO A 230 -30.44 1.40 -10.98
C PRO A 230 -29.16 1.94 -10.33
N GLN A 231 -29.13 3.21 -9.89
CA GLN A 231 -27.98 3.80 -9.19
C GLN A 231 -27.76 3.16 -7.83
N HIS A 232 -28.83 2.83 -7.07
CA HIS A 232 -28.72 2.12 -5.80
C HIS A 232 -28.15 0.71 -6.01
N TRP A 233 -28.55 0.03 -7.10
CA TRP A 233 -27.97 -1.26 -7.47
C TRP A 233 -26.48 -1.16 -7.80
N GLN A 234 -26.01 -0.05 -8.41
CA GLN A 234 -24.59 0.17 -8.65
C GLN A 234 -23.81 0.29 -7.32
N THR A 235 -24.33 1.06 -6.36
CA THR A 235 -23.74 1.17 -5.01
C THR A 235 -23.64 -0.19 -4.32
N VAL A 236 -24.74 -0.95 -4.33
CA VAL A 236 -24.79 -2.32 -3.76
C VAL A 236 -23.80 -3.26 -4.47
N ALA A 237 -23.75 -3.18 -5.82
CA ALA A 237 -22.84 -4.00 -6.62
C ALA A 237 -21.37 -3.71 -6.32
N GLN A 238 -21.03 -2.42 -6.17
CA GLN A 238 -19.67 -2.00 -5.79
C GLN A 238 -19.31 -2.54 -4.40
N ALA A 239 -20.19 -2.39 -3.43
CA ALA A 239 -19.96 -2.87 -2.07
C ALA A 239 -19.76 -4.39 -2.00
N TYR A 240 -20.58 -5.17 -2.71
CA TYR A 240 -20.35 -6.61 -2.85
C TYR A 240 -19.02 -6.94 -3.55
N TRP A 241 -18.67 -6.16 -4.59
CA TRP A 241 -17.44 -6.38 -5.34
C TRP A 241 -16.19 -6.19 -4.49
N GLU A 242 -16.14 -5.12 -3.70
CA GLU A 242 -15.02 -4.83 -2.80
C GLU A 242 -14.87 -5.90 -1.70
N ASN A 243 -16.00 -6.46 -1.27
CA ASN A 243 -16.02 -7.57 -0.32
C ASN A 243 -15.89 -8.96 -0.99
N ARG A 244 -15.53 -9.02 -2.28
CA ARG A 244 -15.30 -10.25 -3.05
C ARG A 244 -16.51 -11.20 -3.18
N GLU A 245 -17.69 -10.72 -2.87
CA GLU A 245 -18.96 -11.40 -3.08
C GLU A 245 -19.36 -11.35 -4.58
N TYR A 246 -18.48 -11.86 -5.45
CA TYR A 246 -18.57 -11.68 -6.90
C TYR A 246 -19.87 -12.17 -7.52
N GLY A 247 -20.43 -13.23 -7.01
CA GLY A 247 -21.73 -13.75 -7.48
C GLY A 247 -22.88 -12.81 -7.17
N LYS A 248 -22.91 -12.23 -5.94
CA LYS A 248 -23.89 -11.22 -5.54
C LYS A 248 -23.66 -9.91 -6.28
N ALA A 249 -22.41 -9.51 -6.44
CA ALA A 249 -22.04 -8.34 -7.24
C ALA A 249 -22.54 -8.46 -8.68
N ALA A 250 -22.38 -9.63 -9.31
CA ALA A 250 -22.88 -9.86 -10.67
C ALA A 250 -24.41 -9.67 -10.79
N VAL A 251 -25.18 -10.19 -9.83
CA VAL A 251 -26.63 -10.00 -9.79
C VAL A 251 -27.01 -8.52 -9.65
N ALA A 252 -26.28 -7.78 -8.82
CA ALA A 252 -26.51 -6.35 -8.61
C ALA A 252 -26.07 -5.52 -9.84
N TYR A 253 -24.90 -5.81 -10.47
CA TYR A 253 -24.47 -5.15 -11.69
C TYR A 253 -25.44 -5.38 -12.87
N ALA A 254 -26.09 -6.54 -12.93
CA ALA A 254 -27.11 -6.82 -13.95
C ALA A 254 -28.30 -5.84 -13.89
N LYS A 255 -28.57 -5.25 -12.71
CA LYS A 255 -29.65 -4.27 -12.46
C LYS A 255 -29.15 -2.83 -12.41
N SER A 256 -27.85 -2.59 -12.48
CA SER A 256 -27.20 -1.28 -12.47
C SER A 256 -27.35 -0.56 -13.82
N PRO A 257 -27.05 0.75 -13.90
CA PRO A 257 -26.99 1.46 -15.17
C PRO A 257 -26.09 0.74 -16.18
N ARG A 258 -26.52 0.67 -17.44
CA ARG A 258 -25.80 -0.01 -18.52
C ARG A 258 -24.62 0.83 -19.00
N THR A 259 -23.53 0.89 -18.24
CA THR A 259 -22.27 1.46 -18.65
C THR A 259 -21.29 0.35 -19.05
N PRO A 260 -20.27 0.61 -19.89
CA PRO A 260 -19.26 -0.40 -20.23
C PRO A 260 -18.64 -1.06 -18.99
N ARG A 261 -18.27 -0.26 -17.99
CA ARG A 261 -17.69 -0.73 -16.71
C ARG A 261 -18.63 -1.67 -15.95
N ASN A 262 -19.91 -1.30 -15.80
CA ASN A 262 -20.87 -2.11 -15.06
C ASN A 262 -21.14 -3.44 -15.79
N VAL A 263 -21.28 -3.42 -17.12
CA VAL A 263 -21.48 -4.63 -17.92
C VAL A 263 -20.25 -5.53 -17.87
N TYR A 264 -19.04 -4.94 -17.94
CA TYR A 264 -17.81 -5.71 -17.77
C TYR A 264 -17.73 -6.37 -16.38
N ARG A 265 -18.03 -5.62 -15.31
CA ARG A 265 -18.04 -6.15 -13.94
C ARG A 265 -19.10 -7.22 -13.73
N TRP A 266 -20.26 -7.07 -14.37
CA TRP A 266 -21.28 -8.12 -14.40
C TRP A 266 -20.72 -9.43 -14.99
N GLY A 267 -20.17 -9.38 -16.20
CA GLY A 267 -19.54 -10.53 -16.85
C GLY A 267 -18.38 -11.11 -16.01
N ARG A 268 -17.54 -10.23 -15.43
CA ARG A 268 -16.40 -10.67 -14.62
C ARG A 268 -16.84 -11.31 -13.30
N GLY A 269 -17.85 -10.79 -12.65
CA GLY A 269 -18.44 -11.37 -11.44
C GLY A 269 -19.02 -12.76 -11.69
N LEU A 270 -19.75 -12.94 -12.82
CA LEU A 270 -20.22 -14.26 -13.27
C LEU A 270 -19.05 -15.24 -13.49
N GLN A 271 -18.00 -14.81 -14.17
CA GLN A 271 -16.81 -15.64 -14.40
C GLN A 271 -16.10 -16.04 -13.11
N LEU A 272 -15.96 -15.13 -12.15
CA LEU A 272 -15.33 -15.38 -10.85
C LEU A 272 -16.18 -16.28 -9.94
N SER A 273 -17.50 -16.29 -10.14
CA SER A 273 -18.44 -17.18 -9.45
C SER A 273 -18.75 -18.46 -10.24
N THR A 274 -17.85 -18.88 -11.14
CA THR A 274 -17.91 -20.13 -11.93
C THR A 274 -19.06 -20.25 -12.95
N LYS A 275 -19.80 -19.16 -13.21
CA LYS A 275 -20.89 -19.10 -14.20
C LYS A 275 -20.34 -18.71 -15.59
N GLN A 276 -19.49 -19.56 -16.15
CA GLN A 276 -18.71 -19.24 -17.35
C GLN A 276 -19.56 -19.01 -18.59
N THR A 277 -20.62 -19.80 -18.80
CA THR A 277 -21.50 -19.67 -20.00
C THR A 277 -22.25 -18.34 -19.99
N GLU A 278 -22.77 -17.95 -18.82
CA GLU A 278 -23.43 -16.65 -18.64
C GLU A 278 -22.44 -15.49 -18.86
N ALA A 279 -21.23 -15.61 -18.32
CA ALA A 279 -20.16 -14.61 -18.52
C ALA A 279 -19.83 -14.40 -20.00
N ILE A 280 -19.69 -15.46 -20.79
CA ILE A 280 -19.48 -15.40 -22.23
C ILE A 280 -20.59 -14.60 -22.91
N SER A 281 -21.84 -14.85 -22.57
CA SER A 281 -22.98 -14.12 -23.12
C SER A 281 -22.92 -12.64 -22.82
N VAL A 282 -22.62 -12.27 -21.57
CA VAL A 282 -22.51 -10.87 -21.13
C VAL A 282 -21.33 -10.16 -21.81
N TYR A 283 -20.17 -10.82 -21.92
CA TYR A 283 -19.02 -10.23 -22.64
C TYR A 283 -19.33 -9.99 -24.13
N LYS A 284 -20.05 -10.90 -24.79
CA LYS A 284 -20.50 -10.70 -26.18
C LYS A 284 -21.46 -9.53 -26.31
N GLN A 285 -22.41 -9.38 -25.36
CA GLN A 285 -23.31 -8.21 -25.29
C GLN A 285 -22.52 -6.89 -25.12
N LEU A 286 -21.52 -6.87 -24.21
CA LEU A 286 -20.66 -5.70 -24.01
C LEU A 286 -19.97 -5.28 -25.31
N VAL A 287 -19.32 -6.22 -25.99
CA VAL A 287 -18.57 -5.98 -27.24
C VAL A 287 -19.49 -5.53 -28.37
N ALA A 288 -20.75 -5.97 -28.38
CA ALA A 288 -21.75 -5.56 -29.36
C ALA A 288 -22.30 -4.15 -29.08
N ALA A 289 -22.64 -3.86 -27.82
CA ALA A 289 -23.23 -2.60 -27.40
C ALA A 289 -22.22 -1.44 -27.33
N TYR A 290 -20.97 -1.73 -27.00
CA TYR A 290 -19.92 -0.71 -26.79
C TYR A 290 -18.61 -1.09 -27.50
N PRO A 291 -18.60 -1.19 -28.84
CA PRO A 291 -17.53 -1.79 -29.62
C PRO A 291 -16.16 -1.07 -29.49
N ASN A 292 -16.15 0.17 -29.04
CA ASN A 292 -14.94 1.00 -28.91
C ASN A 292 -14.58 1.29 -27.45
N ALA A 293 -15.34 0.79 -26.46
CA ALA A 293 -15.01 0.96 -25.05
C ALA A 293 -13.81 0.10 -24.67
N GLU A 294 -12.95 0.59 -23.79
CA GLU A 294 -11.77 -0.13 -23.31
C GLU A 294 -12.15 -1.48 -22.66
N GLU A 295 -13.26 -1.50 -21.94
CA GLU A 295 -13.80 -2.71 -21.33
C GLU A 295 -14.18 -3.78 -22.36
N SER A 296 -14.51 -3.39 -23.61
CA SER A 296 -14.74 -4.34 -24.70
C SER A 296 -13.46 -5.02 -25.16
N GLY A 297 -12.34 -4.32 -25.17
CA GLY A 297 -11.02 -4.93 -25.37
C GLY A 297 -10.69 -5.91 -24.25
N MET A 298 -10.94 -5.54 -23.01
CA MET A 298 -10.77 -6.44 -21.85
C MET A 298 -11.69 -7.65 -21.95
N ALA A 299 -12.94 -7.49 -22.36
CA ALA A 299 -13.91 -8.58 -22.56
C ALA A 299 -13.48 -9.54 -23.68
N LEU A 300 -12.98 -9.00 -24.81
CA LEU A 300 -12.42 -9.82 -25.89
C LEU A 300 -11.24 -10.65 -25.42
N MET A 301 -10.35 -10.09 -24.58
CA MET A 301 -9.24 -10.84 -23.98
C MET A 301 -9.74 -11.98 -23.08
N ARG A 302 -10.81 -11.75 -22.29
CA ARG A 302 -11.46 -12.80 -21.49
C ARG A 302 -12.07 -13.88 -22.37
N LEU A 303 -12.81 -13.48 -23.41
CA LEU A 303 -13.38 -14.40 -24.40
C LEU A 303 -12.30 -15.27 -25.06
N ALA A 304 -11.18 -14.67 -25.48
CA ALA A 304 -10.07 -15.43 -26.08
C ALA A 304 -9.51 -16.50 -25.14
N ARG A 305 -9.43 -16.23 -23.82
CA ARG A 305 -8.91 -17.18 -22.84
C ARG A 305 -9.81 -18.38 -22.55
N ILE A 306 -11.13 -18.25 -22.81
CA ILE A 306 -12.13 -19.26 -22.44
C ILE A 306 -12.81 -19.88 -23.67
N SER A 307 -12.41 -19.52 -24.87
CA SER A 307 -12.97 -20.01 -26.13
C SER A 307 -12.07 -21.03 -26.82
N LYS A 308 -12.63 -21.77 -27.79
CA LYS A 308 -11.85 -22.68 -28.63
C LYS A 308 -10.82 -21.91 -29.47
N PRO A 309 -9.69 -22.51 -29.88
CA PRO A 309 -8.58 -21.84 -30.55
C PRO A 309 -8.96 -20.96 -31.72
N LYS A 310 -9.85 -21.42 -32.62
CA LYS A 310 -10.27 -20.64 -33.79
C LYS A 310 -11.01 -19.36 -33.42
N GLU A 311 -11.91 -19.41 -32.43
CA GLU A 311 -12.62 -18.27 -31.92
C GLU A 311 -11.68 -17.33 -31.14
N ALA A 312 -10.77 -17.89 -30.35
CA ALA A 312 -9.77 -17.15 -29.58
C ALA A 312 -8.90 -16.29 -30.50
N ILE A 313 -8.40 -16.84 -31.63
CA ILE A 313 -7.64 -16.10 -32.63
C ILE A 313 -8.45 -14.93 -33.17
N SER A 314 -9.74 -15.14 -33.51
CA SER A 314 -10.63 -14.08 -34.02
C SER A 314 -10.81 -12.94 -33.01
N TYR A 315 -10.97 -13.25 -31.71
CA TYR A 315 -11.07 -12.23 -30.68
C TYR A 315 -9.77 -11.46 -30.50
N LEU A 316 -8.61 -12.14 -30.54
CA LEU A 316 -7.29 -11.52 -30.43
C LEU A 316 -7.03 -10.59 -31.64
N ASP A 317 -7.39 -10.99 -32.85
CA ASP A 317 -7.27 -10.14 -34.05
C ASP A 317 -8.13 -8.87 -33.96
N ARG A 318 -9.33 -8.97 -33.41
CA ARG A 318 -10.17 -7.78 -33.14
C ARG A 318 -9.53 -6.83 -32.13
N ILE A 319 -8.84 -7.37 -31.10
CA ILE A 319 -8.12 -6.52 -30.13
C ILE A 319 -6.97 -5.80 -30.85
N VAL A 320 -6.15 -6.51 -31.61
CA VAL A 320 -5.01 -5.92 -32.34
C VAL A 320 -5.47 -4.78 -33.27
N THR A 321 -6.64 -4.95 -33.90
CA THR A 321 -7.15 -3.97 -34.87
C THR A 321 -7.79 -2.74 -34.19
N ARG A 322 -8.46 -2.91 -33.04
CA ARG A 322 -9.31 -1.86 -32.44
C ARG A 322 -8.80 -1.26 -31.15
N PHE A 323 -7.92 -1.96 -30.44
CA PHE A 323 -7.46 -1.58 -29.09
C PHE A 323 -5.93 -1.53 -29.03
N PRO A 324 -5.30 -0.47 -29.56
CA PRO A 324 -3.83 -0.38 -29.66
C PRO A 324 -3.10 -0.56 -28.32
N LYS A 325 -3.67 -0.06 -27.23
CA LYS A 325 -3.08 -0.25 -25.87
C LYS A 325 -2.99 -1.71 -25.44
N GLN A 326 -3.91 -2.56 -25.91
CA GLN A 326 -3.99 -3.98 -25.55
C GLN A 326 -3.42 -4.91 -26.65
N ALA A 327 -3.03 -4.33 -27.79
CA ALA A 327 -2.60 -5.08 -28.96
C ALA A 327 -1.34 -5.92 -28.69
N GLY A 328 -0.39 -5.40 -27.93
CA GLY A 328 0.83 -6.12 -27.54
C GLY A 328 0.52 -7.42 -26.78
N GLU A 329 -0.32 -7.35 -25.74
CA GLU A 329 -0.75 -8.51 -24.95
C GLU A 329 -1.52 -9.52 -25.85
N ALA A 330 -2.39 -9.01 -26.74
CA ALA A 330 -3.13 -9.86 -27.66
C ALA A 330 -2.22 -10.60 -28.65
N LEU A 331 -1.17 -9.95 -29.17
CA LEU A 331 -0.19 -10.57 -30.06
C LEU A 331 0.60 -11.66 -29.35
N VAL A 332 1.05 -11.44 -28.12
CA VAL A 332 1.72 -12.47 -27.33
C VAL A 332 0.78 -13.66 -27.07
N ALA A 333 -0.46 -13.41 -26.68
CA ALA A 333 -1.47 -14.45 -26.48
C ALA A 333 -1.71 -15.26 -27.77
N LYS A 334 -1.81 -14.58 -28.92
CA LYS A 334 -1.95 -15.20 -30.24
C LYS A 334 -0.74 -16.03 -30.65
N ALA A 335 0.48 -15.51 -30.43
CA ALA A 335 1.71 -16.25 -30.74
C ALA A 335 1.81 -17.55 -29.94
N ASN A 336 1.53 -17.48 -28.62
CA ASN A 336 1.53 -18.65 -27.76
C ASN A 336 0.46 -19.69 -28.15
N LEU A 337 -0.73 -19.21 -28.53
CA LEU A 337 -1.77 -20.10 -29.02
C LEU A 337 -1.36 -20.80 -30.33
N LEU A 338 -0.71 -20.08 -31.26
CA LEU A 338 -0.19 -20.64 -32.49
C LEU A 338 0.95 -21.67 -32.26
N ASP A 339 1.82 -21.42 -31.25
CA ASP A 339 2.83 -22.41 -30.86
C ASP A 339 2.19 -23.71 -30.33
N ASN A 340 1.15 -23.57 -29.49
CA ASN A 340 0.39 -24.71 -28.97
C ASN A 340 -0.30 -25.51 -30.10
N LEU A 341 -0.64 -24.83 -31.18
CA LEU A 341 -1.19 -25.45 -32.40
C LEU A 341 -0.10 -25.93 -33.40
N ASN A 342 1.18 -26.00 -32.98
CA ASN A 342 2.34 -26.33 -33.80
C ASN A 342 2.54 -25.44 -35.03
N SER A 343 1.96 -24.26 -35.08
CA SER A 343 2.06 -23.27 -36.17
C SER A 343 3.26 -22.31 -35.96
N LYS A 344 4.48 -22.84 -35.80
CA LYS A 344 5.68 -22.08 -35.40
C LYS A 344 6.01 -20.90 -36.33
N GLN A 345 5.85 -21.05 -37.64
CA GLN A 345 6.11 -19.95 -38.60
C GLN A 345 5.13 -18.81 -38.42
N SER A 346 3.84 -19.10 -38.20
CA SER A 346 2.82 -18.10 -37.93
C SER A 346 3.05 -17.41 -36.60
N ALA A 347 3.44 -18.14 -35.57
CA ALA A 347 3.82 -17.59 -34.26
C ALA A 347 4.99 -16.62 -34.36
N ALA A 348 6.05 -16.99 -35.15
CA ALA A 348 7.20 -16.12 -35.38
C ALA A 348 6.81 -14.82 -36.10
N LYS A 349 5.94 -14.86 -37.12
CA LYS A 349 5.42 -13.67 -37.82
C LYS A 349 4.66 -12.76 -36.84
N VAL A 350 3.85 -13.33 -35.93
CA VAL A 350 3.10 -12.55 -34.93
C VAL A 350 4.06 -11.88 -33.92
N ARG A 351 5.14 -12.56 -33.51
CA ARG A 351 6.17 -11.97 -32.65
C ARG A 351 6.95 -10.87 -33.34
N GLN A 352 7.24 -11.04 -34.64
CA GLN A 352 7.87 -9.99 -35.43
C GLN A 352 6.96 -8.75 -35.49
N LEU A 353 5.66 -8.92 -35.73
CA LEU A 353 4.67 -7.83 -35.74
C LEU A 353 4.62 -7.11 -34.39
N LEU A 354 4.71 -7.85 -33.27
CA LEU A 354 4.80 -7.28 -31.92
C LEU A 354 6.01 -6.34 -31.80
N LEU A 355 7.17 -6.79 -32.23
CA LEU A 355 8.41 -6.01 -32.13
C LEU A 355 8.41 -4.78 -33.04
N ASP A 356 7.88 -4.91 -34.26
CA ASP A 356 7.88 -3.85 -35.27
C ASP A 356 6.88 -2.76 -34.96
N LYS A 357 5.65 -3.11 -34.55
CA LYS A 357 4.56 -2.14 -34.38
C LYS A 357 4.26 -1.77 -32.91
N TYR A 358 4.59 -2.65 -31.99
CA TYR A 358 4.27 -2.49 -30.56
C TYR A 358 5.49 -2.69 -29.67
N GLY A 359 6.69 -2.35 -30.21
CA GLY A 359 7.96 -2.55 -29.55
C GLY A 359 8.13 -1.84 -28.21
N ASP A 360 7.33 -0.79 -27.97
CA ASP A 360 7.33 -0.02 -26.71
C ASP A 360 6.30 -0.56 -25.69
N SER A 361 5.56 -1.64 -26.04
CA SER A 361 4.59 -2.27 -25.13
C SER A 361 5.29 -3.13 -24.08
N ASP A 362 4.60 -3.30 -22.96
CA ASP A 362 5.02 -4.22 -21.89
C ASP A 362 5.22 -5.66 -22.41
N ALA A 363 4.34 -6.10 -23.27
CA ALA A 363 4.40 -7.42 -23.88
C ALA A 363 5.67 -7.61 -24.74
N ALA A 364 6.15 -6.56 -25.41
CA ALA A 364 7.40 -6.59 -26.15
C ALA A 364 8.61 -6.66 -25.20
N ALA A 365 8.59 -5.94 -24.09
CA ALA A 365 9.63 -6.03 -23.07
C ALA A 365 9.72 -7.44 -22.46
N GLU A 366 8.57 -8.05 -22.12
CA GLU A 366 8.51 -9.43 -21.62
C GLU A 366 9.06 -10.45 -22.63
N TYR A 367 8.68 -10.31 -23.89
CA TYR A 367 9.18 -11.20 -24.95
C TYR A 367 10.69 -11.03 -25.16
N ARG A 368 11.21 -9.79 -25.22
CA ARG A 368 12.65 -9.52 -25.33
C ARG A 368 13.42 -10.15 -24.18
N TRP A 369 12.91 -9.98 -22.96
CA TRP A 369 13.54 -10.55 -21.78
C TRP A 369 13.58 -12.09 -21.83
N GLN A 370 12.48 -12.73 -22.23
CA GLN A 370 12.45 -14.18 -22.42
C GLN A 370 13.56 -14.64 -23.40
N VAL A 371 13.67 -13.99 -24.57
CA VAL A 371 14.69 -14.35 -25.56
C VAL A 371 16.10 -14.09 -25.03
N ALA A 372 16.32 -12.98 -24.31
CA ALA A 372 17.60 -12.67 -23.70
C ALA A 372 18.01 -13.78 -22.70
N GLN A 373 17.10 -14.24 -21.86
CA GLN A 373 17.34 -15.36 -20.93
C GLN A 373 17.65 -16.67 -21.66
N GLU A 374 16.96 -16.99 -22.75
CA GLU A 374 17.25 -18.18 -23.58
C GLU A 374 18.64 -18.13 -24.20
N LYS A 375 19.12 -16.95 -24.63
CA LYS A 375 20.47 -16.73 -25.14
C LYS A 375 21.52 -16.86 -24.03
N ALA A 376 21.29 -16.21 -22.89
CA ALA A 376 22.17 -16.27 -21.73
C ALA A 376 22.35 -17.72 -21.22
N ALA A 377 21.27 -18.50 -21.18
CA ALA A 377 21.33 -19.92 -20.82
C ALA A 377 22.22 -20.76 -21.73
N LYS A 378 22.39 -20.35 -22.99
CA LYS A 378 23.32 -20.92 -23.95
C LYS A 378 24.71 -20.28 -23.89
N LYS A 379 24.97 -19.40 -22.90
CA LYS A 379 26.20 -18.62 -22.75
C LYS A 379 26.52 -17.67 -23.94
N ASP A 380 25.51 -17.39 -24.79
CA ASP A 380 25.58 -16.37 -25.84
C ASP A 380 25.24 -15.00 -25.24
N TYR A 381 26.17 -14.48 -24.43
CA TYR A 381 25.98 -13.23 -23.68
C TYR A 381 25.87 -12.00 -24.59
N GLN A 382 26.53 -12.03 -25.76
CA GLN A 382 26.39 -10.93 -26.73
C GLN A 382 24.97 -10.86 -27.29
N ALA A 383 24.41 -12.00 -27.72
CA ALA A 383 23.02 -12.01 -28.17
C ALA A 383 22.02 -11.70 -27.04
N ALA A 384 22.28 -12.17 -25.81
CA ALA A 384 21.48 -11.85 -24.65
C ALA A 384 21.44 -10.32 -24.40
N THR A 385 22.59 -9.66 -24.43
CA THR A 385 22.72 -8.20 -24.31
C THR A 385 21.92 -7.48 -25.40
N ARG A 386 22.11 -7.82 -26.68
CA ARG A 386 21.35 -7.18 -27.78
C ARG A 386 19.82 -7.25 -27.61
N TRP A 387 19.33 -8.37 -27.09
CA TRP A 387 17.89 -8.51 -26.84
C TRP A 387 17.42 -7.73 -25.61
N ALA A 388 18.24 -7.61 -24.59
CA ALA A 388 17.90 -6.94 -23.34
C ALA A 388 18.00 -5.41 -23.42
N GLU A 389 18.96 -4.86 -24.20
CA GLU A 389 19.23 -3.40 -24.29
C GLU A 389 18.01 -2.56 -24.66
N ALA A 390 17.15 -3.06 -25.53
CA ALA A 390 15.94 -2.35 -25.92
C ALA A 390 14.93 -2.18 -24.75
N ILE A 391 15.05 -2.96 -23.68
CA ILE A 391 14.11 -2.90 -22.56
C ILE A 391 14.30 -1.59 -21.74
N PRO A 392 15.46 -1.29 -21.15
CA PRO A 392 15.65 -0.05 -20.41
C PRO A 392 15.60 1.20 -21.30
N GLN A 393 15.84 1.09 -22.60
CA GLN A 393 15.79 2.21 -23.54
C GLN A 393 14.37 2.56 -23.99
N ARG A 394 13.54 1.58 -24.32
CA ARG A 394 12.20 1.76 -24.89
C ARG A 394 11.08 1.56 -23.89
N ASN A 395 11.32 0.79 -22.85
CA ASN A 395 10.34 0.39 -21.84
C ASN A 395 10.88 0.74 -20.45
N SER A 396 11.42 1.96 -20.25
CA SER A 396 12.11 2.36 -19.01
C SER A 396 11.24 2.31 -17.75
N GLU A 397 9.92 2.43 -17.90
CA GLU A 397 8.97 2.33 -16.78
C GLU A 397 8.54 0.86 -16.51
N HIS A 398 8.92 -0.07 -17.35
CA HIS A 398 8.56 -1.47 -17.18
C HIS A 398 9.36 -2.11 -16.04
N ILE A 399 8.71 -2.99 -15.26
CA ILE A 399 9.31 -3.67 -14.11
C ILE A 399 10.58 -4.48 -14.46
N LEU A 400 10.74 -4.87 -15.71
CA LEU A 400 11.94 -5.58 -16.20
C LEU A 400 13.09 -4.64 -16.56
N ALA A 401 12.88 -3.33 -16.68
CA ALA A 401 13.93 -2.41 -17.09
C ALA A 401 15.15 -2.42 -16.15
N PRO A 402 14.99 -2.31 -14.81
CA PRO A 402 16.13 -2.42 -13.90
C PRO A 402 16.79 -3.80 -13.92
N ARG A 403 16.00 -4.88 -14.11
CA ARG A 403 16.54 -6.25 -14.23
C ARG A 403 17.35 -6.41 -15.49
N ALA A 404 16.84 -5.98 -16.63
CA ALA A 404 17.54 -6.07 -17.91
C ALA A 404 18.86 -5.27 -17.87
N ALA A 405 18.82 -4.02 -17.37
CA ALA A 405 20.02 -3.19 -17.25
C ALA A 405 21.09 -3.83 -16.35
N PHE A 406 20.70 -4.38 -15.21
CA PHE A 406 21.61 -5.09 -14.31
C PHE A 406 22.25 -6.31 -14.98
N TRP A 407 21.45 -7.16 -15.65
CA TRP A 407 21.96 -8.37 -16.29
C TRP A 407 22.84 -8.06 -17.50
N ILE A 408 22.64 -6.95 -18.18
CA ILE A 408 23.58 -6.46 -19.21
C ILE A 408 24.97 -6.25 -18.57
N GLY A 409 25.05 -5.62 -17.40
CA GLY A 409 26.29 -5.49 -16.65
C GLY A 409 26.91 -6.84 -16.26
N LYS A 410 26.10 -7.77 -15.75
CA LYS A 410 26.56 -9.12 -15.39
C LYS A 410 27.07 -9.90 -16.60
N TRP A 411 26.44 -9.77 -17.77
CA TRP A 411 26.92 -10.40 -18.99
C TRP A 411 28.19 -9.73 -19.56
N ALA A 412 28.33 -8.41 -19.37
CA ALA A 412 29.57 -7.71 -19.69
C ALA A 412 30.76 -8.22 -18.86
N GLU A 413 30.56 -8.46 -17.55
CA GLU A 413 31.57 -9.10 -16.67
C GLU A 413 31.97 -10.49 -17.23
N LYS A 414 30.99 -11.34 -17.63
CA LYS A 414 31.26 -12.67 -18.20
C LYS A 414 32.03 -12.61 -19.54
N LEU A 415 31.96 -11.47 -20.24
CA LEU A 415 32.71 -11.21 -21.49
C LEU A 415 34.04 -10.50 -21.23
N GLY A 416 34.42 -10.23 -19.97
CA GLY A 416 35.65 -9.51 -19.62
C GLY A 416 35.61 -8.01 -19.88
N LYS A 417 34.42 -7.44 -20.12
CA LYS A 417 34.21 -6.02 -20.42
C LYS A 417 33.89 -5.26 -19.13
N ASN A 418 34.85 -5.09 -18.24
CA ASN A 418 34.63 -4.56 -16.88
C ASN A 418 34.14 -3.09 -16.85
N GLU A 419 34.59 -2.25 -17.79
CA GLU A 419 34.11 -0.85 -17.86
C GLU A 419 32.65 -0.78 -18.33
N ASP A 420 32.23 -1.63 -19.28
CA ASP A 420 30.85 -1.74 -19.72
C ASP A 420 29.96 -2.22 -18.57
N ALA A 421 30.43 -3.18 -17.76
CA ALA A 421 29.73 -3.69 -16.59
C ALA A 421 29.52 -2.59 -15.55
N LYS A 422 30.59 -1.84 -15.22
CA LYS A 422 30.53 -0.71 -14.30
C LYS A 422 29.52 0.35 -14.77
N THR A 423 29.58 0.73 -16.04
CA THR A 423 28.63 1.67 -16.65
C THR A 423 27.18 1.22 -16.52
N ALA A 424 26.92 -0.09 -16.74
CA ALA A 424 25.60 -0.64 -16.62
C ALA A 424 25.09 -0.62 -15.15
N PHE A 425 25.95 -0.91 -14.16
CA PHE A 425 25.57 -0.85 -12.74
C PHE A 425 25.34 0.62 -12.27
N GLU A 426 26.14 1.56 -12.70
CA GLU A 426 25.94 3.00 -12.47
C GLU A 426 24.64 3.49 -13.10
N TYR A 427 24.31 3.02 -14.31
CA TYR A 427 23.03 3.30 -14.96
C TYR A 427 21.84 2.81 -14.13
N VAL A 428 21.90 1.60 -13.57
CA VAL A 428 20.84 1.07 -12.70
C VAL A 428 20.66 1.92 -11.47
N LEU A 429 21.73 2.34 -10.81
CA LEU A 429 21.68 3.25 -9.65
C LEU A 429 21.08 4.60 -9.99
N SER A 430 21.43 5.17 -11.14
CA SER A 430 20.93 6.47 -11.60
C SER A 430 19.45 6.44 -11.99
N LYS A 431 19.04 5.46 -12.79
CA LYS A 431 17.70 5.39 -13.40
C LYS A 431 16.67 4.64 -12.59
N PHE A 432 17.09 3.68 -11.79
CA PHE A 432 16.19 2.78 -11.05
C PHE A 432 16.59 2.67 -9.56
N PRO A 433 16.86 3.80 -8.87
CA PRO A 433 17.43 3.79 -7.52
C PRO A 433 16.56 3.06 -6.48
N GLN A 434 15.26 2.82 -6.77
CA GLN A 434 14.32 2.13 -5.88
C GLN A 434 14.31 0.61 -6.06
N SER A 435 15.02 0.07 -7.05
CA SER A 435 14.94 -1.35 -7.40
C SER A 435 15.86 -2.23 -6.56
N TYR A 436 15.50 -3.51 -6.41
CA TYR A 436 16.40 -4.54 -5.90
C TYR A 436 17.75 -4.55 -6.63
N TYR A 437 17.71 -4.34 -7.95
CA TYR A 437 18.89 -4.35 -8.79
C TYR A 437 19.81 -3.13 -8.56
N ALA A 438 19.27 -2.02 -8.05
CA ALA A 438 20.10 -0.91 -7.57
C ALA A 438 20.93 -1.29 -6.34
N TRP A 439 20.35 -2.03 -5.39
CA TRP A 439 21.10 -2.57 -4.27
C TRP A 439 22.22 -3.51 -4.74
N ARG A 440 21.91 -4.42 -5.63
CA ARG A 440 22.92 -5.34 -6.18
C ARG A 440 24.02 -4.59 -6.94
N SER A 441 23.63 -3.60 -7.75
CA SER A 441 24.60 -2.73 -8.45
C SER A 441 25.48 -1.96 -7.47
N ALA A 442 24.90 -1.40 -6.41
CA ALA A 442 25.66 -0.71 -5.35
C ALA A 442 26.69 -1.65 -4.70
N THR A 443 26.30 -2.89 -4.41
CA THR A 443 27.18 -3.92 -3.84
C THR A 443 28.34 -4.24 -4.82
N LEU A 444 28.04 -4.45 -6.11
CA LEU A 444 29.04 -4.79 -7.12
C LEU A 444 30.00 -3.62 -7.44
N LEU A 445 29.54 -2.37 -7.24
CA LEU A 445 30.37 -1.16 -7.32
C LEU A 445 31.19 -0.92 -6.05
N GLY A 446 31.11 -1.78 -5.03
CA GLY A 446 31.88 -1.69 -3.79
C GLY A 446 31.37 -0.62 -2.82
N LEU A 447 30.09 -0.21 -2.90
CA LEU A 447 29.52 0.73 -1.95
C LEU A 447 29.21 -0.01 -0.63
N ASP A 448 29.39 0.68 0.51
CA ASP A 448 29.12 0.15 1.84
C ASP A 448 27.61 0.17 2.13
N VAL A 449 26.91 -0.80 1.61
CA VAL A 449 25.44 -0.96 1.71
C VAL A 449 25.01 -2.33 2.23
N GLY A 450 25.97 -3.16 2.58
CA GLY A 450 25.79 -4.58 2.92
C GLY A 450 25.48 -5.43 1.69
N ASP A 451 25.87 -6.70 1.82
CA ASP A 451 25.60 -7.74 0.85
C ASP A 451 24.88 -8.94 1.51
N PHE A 452 24.68 -10.03 0.79
CA PHE A 452 24.01 -11.20 1.35
C PHE A 452 24.72 -11.84 2.55
N THR A 453 26.02 -11.59 2.73
CA THR A 453 26.83 -12.14 3.84
C THR A 453 26.88 -11.20 5.04
N THR A 454 26.71 -9.90 4.83
CA THR A 454 26.93 -8.87 5.86
C THR A 454 25.64 -8.19 6.32
N VAL A 455 24.59 -8.16 5.48
CA VAL A 455 23.35 -7.40 5.73
C VAL A 455 22.68 -7.75 7.08
N ARG A 456 22.79 -8.98 7.56
CA ARG A 456 22.22 -9.39 8.86
C ARG A 456 22.77 -8.55 10.03
N GLN A 457 24.09 -8.34 10.04
CA GLN A 457 24.82 -7.79 11.17
C GLN A 457 24.94 -6.27 11.14
N ILE A 458 24.61 -5.64 10.01
CA ILE A 458 24.64 -4.18 9.91
C ILE A 458 23.55 -3.62 10.83
N ASN A 459 23.93 -2.69 11.69
CA ASN A 459 23.02 -1.88 12.48
C ASN A 459 23.11 -0.43 12.00
N PRO A 460 22.46 -0.07 10.91
CA PRO A 460 22.60 1.24 10.30
C PRO A 460 21.95 2.32 11.16
N ASP A 461 22.64 3.45 11.30
CA ASP A 461 22.00 4.65 11.81
C ASP A 461 20.90 5.08 10.84
N PHE A 462 19.73 5.39 11.37
CA PHE A 462 18.64 5.95 10.58
C PHE A 462 17.85 6.99 11.38
N SER A 463 17.28 7.95 10.63
CA SER A 463 16.44 9.00 11.19
C SER A 463 15.02 8.86 10.68
N LEU A 464 14.04 8.95 11.60
CA LEU A 464 12.65 8.98 11.20
C LEU A 464 12.31 10.32 10.53
N PRO A 465 11.56 10.29 9.43
CA PRO A 465 11.14 11.49 8.74
C PRO A 465 10.08 12.25 9.54
N GLN A 466 9.92 13.52 9.22
CA GLN A 466 8.70 14.24 9.57
C GLN A 466 7.52 13.66 8.77
N ARG A 467 6.30 13.89 9.27
CA ARG A 467 5.08 13.46 8.56
C ARG A 467 5.00 14.11 7.19
N VAL A 468 4.74 13.29 6.19
CA VAL A 468 4.61 13.73 4.79
C VAL A 468 3.33 14.56 4.65
N LEU A 469 3.43 15.74 4.05
CA LEU A 469 2.29 16.66 3.92
C LEU A 469 1.25 16.11 2.92
N PRO A 470 -0.05 16.09 3.27
CA PRO A 470 -1.13 15.80 2.34
C PRO A 470 -1.16 16.81 1.19
N LEU A 471 -1.34 16.32 -0.04
CA LEU A 471 -1.35 17.17 -1.24
C LEU A 471 -2.75 17.78 -1.49
N ALA A 472 -3.81 17.05 -1.18
CA ALA A 472 -5.18 17.51 -1.24
C ALA A 472 -5.75 17.82 0.15
N GLY A 473 -6.97 18.36 0.18
CA GLY A 473 -7.66 18.73 1.41
C GLY A 473 -7.40 20.17 1.88
N SER A 474 -8.24 20.61 2.80
CA SER A 474 -8.22 21.98 3.33
C SER A 474 -6.95 22.29 4.14
N PRO A 475 -6.63 23.57 4.39
CA PRO A 475 -5.56 23.96 5.31
C PRO A 475 -5.72 23.36 6.70
N ALA A 476 -6.97 23.28 7.22
CA ALA A 476 -7.27 22.65 8.50
C ALA A 476 -6.91 21.17 8.55
N LEU A 477 -7.24 20.41 7.49
CA LEU A 477 -6.88 19.00 7.37
C LEU A 477 -5.37 18.81 7.43
N LYS A 478 -4.64 19.60 6.62
CA LYS A 478 -3.16 19.51 6.55
C LYS A 478 -2.51 19.83 7.89
N GLU A 479 -3.04 20.83 8.58
CA GLU A 479 -2.54 21.24 9.90
C GLU A 479 -2.83 20.18 10.98
N LEU A 480 -4.06 19.65 11.04
CA LEU A 480 -4.43 18.58 11.97
C LEU A 480 -3.57 17.34 11.76
N TYR A 481 -3.38 16.95 10.50
CA TYR A 481 -2.53 15.82 10.15
C TYR A 481 -1.07 16.06 10.62
N GLN A 482 -0.49 17.23 10.35
CA GLN A 482 0.86 17.56 10.80
C GLN A 482 0.99 17.54 12.33
N LEU A 483 -0.04 17.97 13.04
CA LEU A 483 -0.11 17.95 14.50
C LEU A 483 -0.40 16.57 15.10
N GLY A 484 -0.51 15.51 14.27
CA GLY A 484 -0.82 14.18 14.75
C GLY A 484 -2.24 14.00 15.31
N GLN A 485 -3.16 14.89 14.93
CA GLN A 485 -4.58 14.80 15.27
C GLN A 485 -5.31 13.93 14.24
N ASP A 486 -4.87 12.68 14.15
CA ASP A 486 -5.23 11.79 13.05
C ASP A 486 -6.74 11.51 12.97
N ALA A 487 -7.41 11.32 14.11
CA ALA A 487 -8.85 11.08 14.13
C ALA A 487 -9.63 12.27 13.55
N ASP A 488 -9.26 13.50 13.93
CA ASP A 488 -9.91 14.73 13.44
C ASP A 488 -9.59 14.95 11.94
N ALA A 489 -8.34 14.69 11.51
CA ALA A 489 -7.93 14.80 10.12
C ALA A 489 -8.66 13.78 9.22
N ILE A 490 -8.78 12.54 9.65
CA ILE A 490 -9.49 11.47 8.92
C ILE A 490 -10.99 11.81 8.82
N ALA A 491 -11.61 12.25 9.90
CA ALA A 491 -13.02 12.63 9.89
C ALA A 491 -13.29 13.79 8.92
N LEU A 492 -12.41 14.77 8.88
CA LEU A 492 -12.47 15.89 7.94
C LEU A 492 -12.28 15.42 6.50
N TRP A 493 -11.26 14.56 6.26
CA TRP A 493 -10.99 14.01 4.94
C TRP A 493 -12.16 13.23 4.37
N GLN A 494 -12.84 12.41 5.15
CA GLN A 494 -14.00 11.63 4.70
C GLN A 494 -15.14 12.51 4.19
N VAL A 495 -15.25 13.75 4.63
CA VAL A 495 -16.24 14.72 4.10
C VAL A 495 -15.69 15.48 2.89
N GLU A 496 -14.40 15.84 2.90
CA GLU A 496 -13.77 16.58 1.81
C GLU A 496 -13.50 15.72 0.57
N TYR A 497 -13.33 14.41 0.74
CA TYR A 497 -13.06 13.46 -0.34
C TYR A 497 -14.33 13.13 -1.13
N SER A 498 -14.64 13.96 -2.11
CA SER A 498 -15.94 13.93 -2.79
C SER A 498 -16.05 12.93 -3.95
N ASN A 499 -14.92 12.49 -4.53
CA ASN A 499 -14.94 11.63 -5.73
C ASN A 499 -14.02 10.40 -5.62
N PRO A 500 -14.32 9.43 -4.73
CA PRO A 500 -13.50 8.24 -4.53
C PRO A 500 -13.48 7.27 -5.73
N GLU A 501 -14.42 7.40 -6.68
CA GLU A 501 -14.43 6.57 -7.89
C GLU A 501 -13.38 7.00 -8.92
N LYS A 502 -13.00 8.28 -8.94
CA LYS A 502 -12.02 8.86 -9.88
C LYS A 502 -11.20 9.93 -9.17
N PRO A 503 -10.39 9.55 -8.19
CA PRO A 503 -9.56 10.51 -7.46
C PRO A 503 -8.47 11.07 -8.37
N THR A 504 -8.11 12.33 -8.16
CA THR A 504 -6.86 12.89 -8.69
C THR A 504 -5.64 12.22 -8.03
N VAL A 505 -4.46 12.40 -8.60
CA VAL A 505 -3.19 11.91 -8.00
C VAL A 505 -3.00 12.46 -6.59
N ALA A 506 -3.30 13.75 -6.38
CA ALA A 506 -3.19 14.41 -5.08
C ALA A 506 -4.19 13.86 -4.05
N GLU A 507 -5.43 13.61 -4.47
CA GLU A 507 -6.46 13.03 -3.60
C GLU A 507 -6.14 11.58 -3.22
N GLN A 508 -5.74 10.73 -4.17
CA GLN A 508 -5.37 9.35 -3.89
C GLN A 508 -4.14 9.26 -2.98
N PHE A 509 -3.15 10.12 -3.19
CA PHE A 509 -2.00 10.20 -2.30
C PHE A 509 -2.39 10.60 -0.88
N THR A 510 -3.26 11.62 -0.75
CA THR A 510 -3.78 12.07 0.55
C THR A 510 -4.59 10.98 1.24
N ASP A 511 -5.45 10.28 0.49
CA ASP A 511 -6.24 9.15 1.02
C ASP A 511 -5.35 8.05 1.57
N GLY A 512 -4.30 7.68 0.82
CA GLY A 512 -3.27 6.75 1.30
C GLY A 512 -2.61 7.20 2.60
N LEU A 513 -2.30 8.51 2.75
CA LEU A 513 -1.76 9.04 4.00
C LEU A 513 -2.77 8.95 5.16
N MET A 514 -4.07 9.14 4.91
CA MET A 514 -5.12 8.98 5.93
C MET A 514 -5.24 7.53 6.39
N TYR A 515 -5.15 6.55 5.47
CA TYR A 515 -5.09 5.14 5.86
C TYR A 515 -3.85 4.81 6.69
N LEU A 516 -2.67 5.33 6.33
CA LEU A 516 -1.45 5.16 7.13
C LEU A 516 -1.61 5.77 8.53
N ALA A 517 -2.21 6.95 8.63
CA ALA A 517 -2.48 7.63 9.91
C ALA A 517 -3.46 6.85 10.79
N LYS A 518 -4.39 6.12 10.18
CA LYS A 518 -5.34 5.23 10.87
C LYS A 518 -4.71 3.91 11.33
N GLY A 519 -3.52 3.59 10.85
CA GLY A 519 -2.86 2.31 11.07
C GLY A 519 -3.28 1.21 10.09
N GLU A 520 -4.11 1.51 9.10
CA GLU A 520 -4.49 0.61 8.00
C GLU A 520 -3.39 0.59 6.91
N ASN A 521 -2.21 0.13 7.32
CA ASN A 521 -0.98 0.25 6.53
C ASN A 521 -1.06 -0.48 5.19
N LEU A 522 -1.66 -1.67 5.16
CA LEU A 522 -1.84 -2.44 3.93
C LEU A 522 -2.60 -1.63 2.87
N ILE A 523 -3.69 -0.98 3.27
CA ILE A 523 -4.52 -0.18 2.36
C ILE A 523 -3.75 1.07 1.94
N GLY A 524 -3.20 1.83 2.89
CA GLY A 524 -2.48 3.06 2.62
C GLY A 524 -1.27 2.87 1.70
N ILE A 525 -0.47 1.81 1.94
CA ILE A 525 0.67 1.46 1.06
C ILE A 525 0.18 1.11 -0.35
N ASN A 526 -0.93 0.39 -0.49
CA ASN A 526 -1.48 0.01 -1.79
C ASN A 526 -2.02 1.24 -2.54
N GLU A 527 -2.79 2.12 -1.89
CA GLU A 527 -3.29 3.36 -2.49
C GLU A 527 -2.16 4.22 -3.06
N ILE A 528 -1.09 4.40 -2.29
CA ILE A 528 0.08 5.15 -2.73
C ILE A 528 0.82 4.42 -3.86
N SER A 529 0.94 3.09 -3.78
CA SER A 529 1.68 2.31 -4.77
C SER A 529 0.97 2.26 -6.13
N THR A 530 -0.38 2.17 -6.16
CA THR A 530 -1.15 2.10 -7.40
C THR A 530 -1.19 3.41 -8.19
N LEU A 531 -0.65 4.51 -7.65
CA LEU A 531 -0.42 5.73 -8.40
C LEU A 531 0.52 5.52 -9.61
N GLU A 532 1.40 4.53 -9.54
CA GLU A 532 2.28 4.17 -10.66
C GLU A 532 1.53 3.60 -11.88
N ASP A 533 0.29 3.12 -11.67
CA ASP A 533 -0.55 2.53 -12.73
C ASP A 533 -1.37 3.57 -13.52
N ARG A 534 -1.22 4.87 -13.22
CA ARG A 534 -1.91 5.95 -13.93
C ARG A 534 -1.45 6.03 -15.38
N ASP A 535 -2.41 5.87 -16.33
CA ASP A 535 -2.14 5.80 -17.77
C ASP A 535 -2.66 7.01 -18.56
N ILE A 536 -3.49 7.88 -17.95
CA ILE A 536 -3.92 9.14 -18.52
C ILE A 536 -2.70 10.10 -18.54
N PRO A 537 -2.35 10.70 -19.70
CA PRO A 537 -1.08 11.45 -19.83
C PRO A 537 -0.86 12.52 -18.77
N LEU A 538 -1.90 13.28 -18.40
CA LEU A 538 -1.82 14.33 -17.38
C LEU A 538 -1.55 13.72 -15.99
N GLU A 539 -2.33 12.72 -15.59
CA GLU A 539 -2.20 12.04 -14.29
C GLU A 539 -0.85 11.32 -14.17
N LYS A 540 -0.39 10.74 -15.28
CA LYS A 540 0.93 10.10 -15.35
C LYS A 540 2.05 11.13 -15.14
N ALA A 541 1.95 12.33 -15.73
CA ALA A 541 2.90 13.41 -15.53
C ALA A 541 2.89 13.92 -14.06
N GLU A 542 1.70 14.03 -13.46
CA GLU A 542 1.56 14.38 -12.03
C GLU A 542 2.22 13.33 -11.14
N TYR A 543 1.95 12.04 -11.39
CA TYR A 543 2.62 10.95 -10.68
C TYR A 543 4.14 10.98 -10.85
N GLN A 544 4.65 11.18 -12.07
CA GLN A 544 6.08 11.27 -12.34
C GLN A 544 6.74 12.42 -11.57
N ASN A 545 6.05 13.55 -11.40
CA ASN A 545 6.53 14.65 -10.57
C ASN A 545 6.48 14.32 -9.07
N LEU A 546 5.43 13.65 -8.62
CA LEU A 546 5.30 13.20 -7.23
C LEU A 546 6.37 12.16 -6.87
N SER A 547 6.62 11.19 -7.75
CA SER A 547 7.59 10.12 -7.52
C SER A 547 9.06 10.59 -7.44
N LYS A 548 9.36 11.83 -7.87
CA LYS A 548 10.66 12.46 -7.64
C LYS A 548 10.83 13.01 -6.21
N GLN A 549 9.73 13.14 -5.46
CA GLN A 549 9.77 13.71 -4.11
C GLN A 549 10.09 12.64 -3.07
N LEU A 550 10.97 12.96 -2.14
CA LEU A 550 11.33 12.06 -1.04
C LEU A 550 10.12 11.63 -0.23
N GLY A 551 9.18 12.54 0.03
CA GLY A 551 7.96 12.28 0.79
C GLY A 551 7.08 11.16 0.20
N TYR A 552 6.99 11.04 -1.13
CA TYR A 552 6.27 9.94 -1.78
C TYR A 552 6.84 8.57 -1.36
N TRP A 553 8.17 8.43 -1.40
CA TRP A 553 8.83 7.18 -1.03
C TRP A 553 8.76 6.91 0.46
N GLN A 554 8.86 7.94 1.30
CA GLN A 554 8.69 7.79 2.75
C GLN A 554 7.27 7.35 3.12
N ALA A 555 6.24 7.85 2.45
CA ALA A 555 4.86 7.39 2.62
C ALA A 555 4.68 5.94 2.15
N ARG A 556 5.35 5.53 1.06
CA ARG A 556 5.32 4.15 0.54
C ARG A 556 6.09 3.15 1.42
N TYR A 557 7.05 3.63 2.23
CA TYR A 557 7.89 2.83 3.12
C TYR A 557 7.80 3.32 4.58
N PRO A 558 6.63 3.26 5.22
CA PRO A 558 6.45 3.71 6.60
C PRO A 558 7.16 2.76 7.60
N PHE A 559 7.32 3.22 8.86
CA PHE A 559 7.87 2.45 9.96
C PHE A 559 6.87 2.19 11.10
N PRO A 560 5.76 1.50 10.88
CA PRO A 560 4.92 1.07 11.99
C PRO A 560 5.65 0.02 12.83
N TYR A 561 5.31 -0.02 14.13
CA TYR A 561 5.87 -0.98 15.09
C TYR A 561 7.40 -0.90 15.29
N LEU A 562 8.06 0.19 14.90
CA LEU A 562 9.53 0.30 14.95
C LEU A 562 10.14 -0.02 16.33
N PRO A 563 9.59 0.43 17.48
CA PRO A 563 10.16 0.09 18.79
C PRO A 563 10.17 -1.42 19.06
N LEU A 564 9.10 -2.13 18.69
CA LEU A 564 9.03 -3.59 18.83
C LEU A 564 10.05 -4.29 17.91
N ILE A 565 10.15 -3.82 16.66
CA ILE A 565 11.11 -4.35 15.68
C ILE A 565 12.54 -4.17 16.19
N GLN A 566 12.88 -2.98 16.72
CA GLN A 566 14.22 -2.72 17.26
C GLN A 566 14.53 -3.60 18.46
N THR A 567 13.59 -3.76 19.39
CA THR A 567 13.77 -4.61 20.57
C THR A 567 14.10 -6.05 20.19
N TRP A 568 13.28 -6.66 19.32
CA TRP A 568 13.45 -8.05 18.94
C TRP A 568 14.57 -8.28 17.94
N ALA A 569 14.85 -7.32 17.06
CA ALA A 569 16.02 -7.37 16.17
C ALA A 569 17.31 -7.33 16.98
N GLN A 570 17.41 -6.46 17.98
CA GLN A 570 18.56 -6.39 18.87
C GLN A 570 18.77 -7.70 19.64
N GLN A 571 17.70 -8.30 20.17
CA GLN A 571 17.78 -9.55 20.92
C GLN A 571 18.35 -10.70 20.09
N HIS A 572 18.04 -10.75 18.80
CA HIS A 572 18.47 -11.79 17.86
C HIS A 572 19.65 -11.36 16.97
N GLN A 573 20.29 -10.23 17.25
CA GLN A 573 21.40 -9.68 16.45
C GLN A 573 21.06 -9.61 14.95
N LEU A 574 19.85 -9.13 14.66
CA LEU A 574 19.34 -8.92 13.31
C LEU A 574 19.36 -7.44 12.95
N ASN A 575 19.54 -7.15 11.67
CA ASN A 575 19.39 -5.81 11.14
C ASN A 575 17.91 -5.37 11.22
N PRO A 576 17.55 -4.29 11.95
CA PRO A 576 16.16 -3.87 12.10
C PRO A 576 15.52 -3.45 10.79
N LEU A 577 16.29 -2.92 9.82
CA LEU A 577 15.76 -2.59 8.49
C LEU A 577 15.45 -3.84 7.67
N LEU A 578 16.21 -4.92 7.82
CA LEU A 578 15.93 -6.21 7.16
C LEU A 578 14.67 -6.86 7.76
N VAL A 579 14.49 -6.81 9.08
CA VAL A 579 13.26 -7.27 9.75
C VAL A 579 12.06 -6.46 9.27
N THR A 580 12.17 -5.12 9.22
CA THR A 580 11.12 -4.23 8.70
C THR A 580 10.77 -4.56 7.24
N ALA A 581 11.77 -4.83 6.42
CA ALA A 581 11.61 -5.18 5.01
C ALA A 581 10.87 -6.51 4.83
N LEU A 582 11.15 -7.50 5.68
CA LEU A 582 10.45 -8.78 5.70
C LEU A 582 9.00 -8.59 6.13
N ILE A 583 8.71 -7.89 7.23
CA ILE A 583 7.34 -7.59 7.68
C ILE A 583 6.54 -6.87 6.57
N ARG A 584 7.17 -5.90 5.92
CA ARG A 584 6.53 -5.21 4.78
C ARG A 584 6.18 -6.16 3.65
N GLN A 585 7.02 -7.16 3.37
CA GLN A 585 6.76 -8.16 2.34
C GLN A 585 5.64 -9.12 2.74
N GLU A 586 5.63 -9.55 4.00
CA GLU A 586 4.69 -10.57 4.50
C GLU A 586 3.27 -10.03 4.66
N SER A 587 3.12 -8.86 5.27
CA SER A 587 1.81 -8.36 5.68
C SER A 587 1.51 -6.92 5.25
N ARG A 588 2.49 -6.16 4.78
CA ARG A 588 2.44 -4.70 4.74
C ARG A 588 1.98 -4.10 6.07
N PHE A 589 2.46 -4.68 7.16
CA PHE A 589 2.17 -4.29 8.54
C PHE A 589 0.71 -4.48 8.97
N GLU A 590 -0.04 -5.40 8.36
CA GLU A 590 -1.39 -5.76 8.78
C GLU A 590 -1.31 -6.90 9.83
N PRO A 591 -1.64 -6.63 11.11
CA PRO A 591 -1.41 -7.58 12.19
C PRO A 591 -2.38 -8.78 12.18
N THR A 592 -3.54 -8.63 11.57
CA THR A 592 -4.60 -9.66 11.57
C THR A 592 -4.66 -10.46 10.28
N ILE A 593 -3.77 -10.16 9.31
CA ILE A 593 -3.79 -10.82 8.00
C ILE A 593 -3.49 -12.32 8.12
N ARG A 594 -4.22 -13.12 7.33
CA ARG A 594 -4.00 -14.56 7.22
C ARG A 594 -3.78 -14.95 5.76
N SER A 595 -2.77 -15.77 5.52
CA SER A 595 -2.53 -16.33 4.18
C SER A 595 -3.47 -17.51 3.89
N VAL A 596 -3.57 -17.88 2.62
CA VAL A 596 -4.33 -19.09 2.20
C VAL A 596 -3.76 -20.36 2.85
N ALA A 597 -2.46 -20.39 3.11
CA ALA A 597 -1.78 -21.50 3.78
C ALA A 597 -1.96 -21.49 5.32
N GLY A 598 -2.59 -20.45 5.90
CA GLY A 598 -2.84 -20.33 7.32
C GLY A 598 -1.75 -19.61 8.11
N ALA A 599 -0.78 -18.97 7.47
CA ALA A 599 0.19 -18.08 8.15
C ALA A 599 -0.53 -16.83 8.68
N VAL A 600 -0.08 -16.30 9.83
CA VAL A 600 -0.81 -15.25 10.57
C VAL A 600 0.10 -14.09 10.93
N GLY A 601 -0.42 -12.87 10.81
CA GLY A 601 0.10 -11.65 11.40
C GLY A 601 1.25 -11.01 10.65
N LEU A 602 1.95 -10.10 11.31
CA LEU A 602 2.96 -9.21 10.74
C LEU A 602 4.07 -9.92 9.98
N MET A 603 4.61 -11.00 10.54
CA MET A 603 5.70 -11.80 9.98
C MET A 603 5.19 -13.12 9.37
N GLN A 604 3.88 -13.30 9.22
CA GLN A 604 3.24 -14.47 8.63
C GLN A 604 3.75 -15.80 9.21
N VAL A 605 3.71 -15.91 10.54
CA VAL A 605 4.15 -17.12 11.23
C VAL A 605 3.09 -18.22 11.11
N MET A 606 3.51 -19.41 10.70
CA MET A 606 2.65 -20.58 10.67
C MET A 606 2.33 -21.05 12.09
N PRO A 607 1.06 -21.44 12.42
CA PRO A 607 0.71 -21.88 13.76
C PRO A 607 1.58 -23.03 14.30
N GLY A 608 1.91 -24.02 13.48
CA GLY A 608 2.82 -25.11 13.89
C GLY A 608 4.27 -24.64 14.15
N THR A 609 4.75 -23.65 13.39
CA THR A 609 6.06 -23.03 13.63
C THR A 609 6.04 -22.22 14.92
N ALA A 610 4.95 -21.48 15.18
CA ALA A 610 4.78 -20.70 16.40
C ALA A 610 4.79 -21.59 17.64
N GLN A 611 4.06 -22.72 17.61
CA GLN A 611 4.06 -23.68 18.69
C GLN A 611 5.47 -24.23 18.97
N TYR A 612 6.18 -24.65 17.93
CA TYR A 612 7.55 -25.14 18.04
C TYR A 612 8.48 -24.10 18.69
N ILE A 613 8.37 -22.84 18.26
CA ILE A 613 9.19 -21.75 18.78
C ILE A 613 8.82 -21.48 20.24
N ALA A 614 7.54 -21.35 20.56
CA ALA A 614 7.04 -21.07 21.90
C ALA A 614 7.54 -22.11 22.94
N GLU A 615 7.53 -23.39 22.55
CA GLU A 615 8.13 -24.47 23.37
C GLU A 615 9.64 -24.28 23.58
N LYS A 616 10.38 -23.80 22.56
CA LYS A 616 11.83 -23.56 22.65
C LYS A 616 12.22 -22.38 23.54
N ILE A 617 11.38 -21.34 23.58
CA ILE A 617 11.63 -20.12 24.37
C ILE A 617 10.82 -20.08 25.68
N ASN A 618 10.14 -21.18 26.05
CA ASN A 618 9.31 -21.32 27.25
C ASN A 618 8.19 -20.24 27.35
N VAL A 619 7.54 -19.91 26.24
CA VAL A 619 6.36 -19.05 26.18
C VAL A 619 5.12 -19.94 26.13
N SER A 620 4.28 -19.88 27.18
CA SER A 620 3.07 -20.71 27.29
C SER A 620 1.84 -20.12 26.59
N GLU A 621 1.79 -18.78 26.49
CA GLU A 621 0.64 -18.08 25.88
C GLU A 621 1.16 -17.05 24.87
N TYR A 622 0.57 -17.05 23.68
CA TYR A 622 0.85 -16.08 22.62
C TYR A 622 -0.36 -15.91 21.72
N ASN A 623 -0.47 -14.76 21.08
CA ASN A 623 -1.47 -14.46 20.06
C ASN A 623 -0.78 -13.98 18.79
N LEU A 624 -0.87 -14.75 17.69
CA LEU A 624 -0.23 -14.41 16.42
C LEU A 624 -0.79 -13.14 15.76
N GLU A 625 -1.95 -12.65 16.19
CA GLU A 625 -2.49 -11.35 15.75
C GLU A 625 -2.00 -10.19 16.63
N ASN A 626 -1.32 -10.49 17.74
CA ASN A 626 -0.67 -9.48 18.57
C ASN A 626 0.68 -9.12 17.98
N PRO A 627 0.97 -7.83 17.68
CA PRO A 627 2.24 -7.40 17.10
C PRO A 627 3.48 -7.81 17.90
N GLN A 628 3.44 -7.73 19.23
CA GLN A 628 4.53 -8.10 20.12
C GLN A 628 4.90 -9.57 19.96
N ASP A 629 3.91 -10.46 20.09
CA ASP A 629 4.11 -11.90 20.04
C ASP A 629 4.55 -12.36 18.66
N ASN A 630 3.93 -11.76 17.62
CA ASN A 630 4.23 -12.13 16.24
C ASN A 630 5.64 -11.73 15.83
N ILE A 631 6.10 -10.51 16.21
CA ILE A 631 7.47 -10.05 15.92
C ILE A 631 8.48 -10.87 16.74
N GLN A 632 8.20 -11.19 18.00
CA GLN A 632 9.04 -12.06 18.82
C GLN A 632 9.28 -13.41 18.16
N LEU A 633 8.20 -14.11 17.81
CA LEU A 633 8.27 -15.44 17.21
C LEU A 633 8.88 -15.41 15.80
N GLY A 634 8.50 -14.40 15.01
CA GLY A 634 9.00 -14.25 13.63
C GLY A 634 10.49 -13.91 13.56
N THR A 635 11.00 -13.05 14.45
CA THR A 635 12.44 -12.72 14.52
C THR A 635 13.25 -13.90 15.02
N TRP A 636 12.74 -14.69 15.97
CA TRP A 636 13.36 -15.95 16.36
C TRP A 636 13.50 -16.91 15.17
N TYR A 637 12.43 -17.07 14.37
CA TYR A 637 12.49 -17.93 13.18
C TYR A 637 13.45 -17.39 12.11
N MET A 638 13.52 -16.09 11.95
CA MET A 638 14.46 -15.44 11.04
C MET A 638 15.92 -15.68 11.51
N ASP A 639 16.20 -15.59 12.80
CA ASP A 639 17.49 -15.93 13.39
C ASP A 639 17.83 -17.41 13.17
N TYR A 640 16.87 -18.31 13.44
CA TYR A 640 17.03 -19.75 13.22
C TYR A 640 17.44 -20.07 11.77
N THR A 641 16.78 -19.45 10.79
CA THR A 641 17.12 -19.66 9.38
C THR A 641 18.50 -19.10 9.01
N HIS A 642 18.91 -17.98 9.58
CA HIS A 642 20.27 -17.44 9.38
C HIS A 642 21.34 -18.36 9.99
N ASN A 643 21.12 -18.82 11.21
CA ASN A 643 22.08 -19.71 11.89
C ASN A 643 22.25 -21.05 11.16
N ARG A 644 21.20 -21.54 10.49
CA ARG A 644 21.24 -22.77 9.70
C ARG A 644 22.10 -22.64 8.42
N PHE A 645 22.24 -21.44 7.88
CA PHE A 645 22.99 -21.17 6.64
C PHE A 645 24.18 -20.22 6.86
N ASP A 646 24.89 -20.38 7.99
CA ASP A 646 26.13 -19.64 8.30
C ASP A 646 25.99 -18.12 8.13
N ASN A 647 24.86 -17.59 8.56
CA ASN A 647 24.48 -16.18 8.46
C ASN A 647 24.33 -15.64 7.01
N TYR A 648 24.21 -16.52 6.03
CA TYR A 648 24.02 -16.12 4.65
C TYR A 648 22.56 -15.72 4.38
N SER A 649 22.29 -14.43 4.40
CA SER A 649 20.93 -13.86 4.40
C SER A 649 20.11 -14.23 3.16
N LEU A 650 20.75 -14.46 2.00
CA LEU A 650 20.06 -14.93 0.80
C LEU A 650 19.33 -16.26 1.04
N LEU A 651 20.02 -17.22 1.63
CA LEU A 651 19.47 -18.55 1.89
C LEU A 651 18.49 -18.53 3.07
N ALA A 652 18.77 -17.70 4.09
CA ALA A 652 17.89 -17.52 5.23
C ALA A 652 16.53 -16.94 4.80
N ILE A 653 16.51 -15.89 4.00
CA ILE A 653 15.29 -15.25 3.48
C ILE A 653 14.55 -16.19 2.49
N ALA A 654 15.27 -16.90 1.62
CA ALA A 654 14.65 -17.91 0.77
C ALA A 654 14.00 -19.03 1.59
N SER A 655 14.63 -19.43 2.70
CA SER A 655 14.12 -20.46 3.60
C SER A 655 12.92 -20.00 4.42
N TYR A 656 12.82 -18.73 4.73
CA TYR A 656 11.67 -18.16 5.42
C TYR A 656 10.37 -18.39 4.64
N ASN A 657 10.43 -18.20 3.31
CA ASN A 657 9.28 -18.40 2.42
C ASN A 657 9.10 -19.87 1.98
N ALA A 658 10.17 -20.52 1.51
CA ALA A 658 10.06 -21.86 0.90
C ALA A 658 10.27 -23.01 1.89
N GLY A 659 10.73 -22.74 3.10
CA GLY A 659 11.23 -23.73 4.05
C GLY A 659 12.65 -24.17 3.75
N TRP A 660 13.48 -24.31 4.81
CA TRP A 660 14.89 -24.64 4.72
C TRP A 660 15.20 -25.94 3.95
N SER A 661 14.34 -26.96 4.05
CA SER A 661 14.52 -28.24 3.35
C SER A 661 14.52 -28.10 1.81
N ASN A 662 13.72 -27.18 1.27
CA ASN A 662 13.73 -26.91 -0.16
C ASN A 662 15.02 -26.19 -0.59
N VAL A 663 15.46 -25.21 0.21
CA VAL A 663 16.71 -24.48 -0.05
C VAL A 663 17.90 -25.43 -0.05
N GLU A 664 18.00 -26.37 0.90
CA GLU A 664 19.06 -27.41 0.89
C GLU A 664 19.06 -28.28 -0.36
N LYS A 665 17.87 -28.61 -0.90
CA LYS A 665 17.78 -29.34 -2.18
C LYS A 665 18.29 -28.50 -3.35
N TRP A 666 18.02 -27.17 -3.33
CA TRP A 666 18.50 -26.27 -4.38
C TRP A 666 20.00 -26.08 -4.33
N LEU A 667 20.61 -25.99 -3.13
CA LEU A 667 22.08 -25.93 -2.96
C LEU A 667 22.81 -27.14 -3.58
N LYS A 668 22.19 -28.31 -3.54
CA LYS A 668 22.75 -29.54 -4.15
C LYS A 668 22.60 -29.54 -5.68
N ARG A 669 21.71 -28.73 -6.24
CA ARG A 669 21.33 -28.77 -7.66
C ARG A 669 21.91 -27.61 -8.47
N PHE A 670 22.06 -26.44 -7.88
CA PHE A 670 22.42 -25.22 -8.60
C PHE A 670 23.77 -24.69 -8.16
N ASN A 671 24.43 -23.95 -9.07
CA ASN A 671 25.66 -23.25 -8.75
C ASN A 671 25.35 -22.08 -7.79
N THR A 672 26.11 -21.97 -6.71
CA THR A 672 25.96 -20.95 -5.67
C THR A 672 27.11 -19.94 -5.65
N GLN A 673 28.07 -20.04 -6.57
CA GLN A 673 29.22 -19.13 -6.60
C GLN A 673 28.83 -17.69 -6.92
N ASP A 674 27.83 -17.52 -7.82
CA ASP A 674 27.27 -16.22 -8.13
C ASP A 674 25.87 -16.12 -7.49
N PRO A 675 25.69 -15.25 -6.45
CA PRO A 675 24.42 -15.14 -5.75
C PRO A 675 23.28 -14.63 -6.65
N ASP A 676 23.59 -13.80 -7.65
CA ASP A 676 22.59 -13.27 -8.57
C ASP A 676 22.08 -14.36 -9.52
N GLU A 677 22.97 -15.23 -10.01
CA GLU A 677 22.60 -16.42 -10.79
C GLU A 677 21.79 -17.41 -9.93
N PHE A 678 22.16 -17.57 -8.66
CA PHE A 678 21.40 -18.44 -7.75
C PHE A 678 19.98 -17.93 -7.56
N VAL A 679 19.77 -16.63 -7.31
CA VAL A 679 18.42 -16.03 -7.20
C VAL A 679 17.59 -16.33 -8.45
N GLU A 680 18.19 -16.20 -9.65
CA GLU A 680 17.48 -16.49 -10.91
C GLU A 680 17.20 -17.99 -11.11
N SER A 681 17.97 -18.88 -10.48
CA SER A 681 17.80 -20.32 -10.56
C SER A 681 16.79 -20.91 -9.57
N ILE A 682 16.30 -20.13 -8.61
CA ILE A 682 15.30 -20.58 -7.64
C ILE A 682 14.05 -21.10 -8.38
N PRO A 683 13.68 -22.39 -8.21
CA PRO A 683 12.62 -23.00 -9.02
C PRO A 683 11.23 -22.50 -8.70
N PHE A 684 11.02 -22.02 -7.44
CA PHE A 684 9.74 -21.49 -7.01
C PHE A 684 9.69 -20.00 -7.37
N GLY A 685 8.93 -19.63 -8.39
CA GLY A 685 8.79 -18.25 -8.83
C GLY A 685 8.30 -17.29 -7.72
N GLU A 686 7.49 -17.82 -6.79
CA GLU A 686 7.07 -17.07 -5.60
C GLU A 686 8.28 -16.74 -4.72
N THR A 687 9.12 -17.73 -4.37
CA THR A 687 10.30 -17.52 -3.52
C THR A 687 11.35 -16.65 -4.22
N GLN A 688 11.53 -16.82 -5.53
CA GLN A 688 12.40 -15.96 -6.33
C GLN A 688 11.97 -14.49 -6.27
N GLY A 689 10.66 -14.25 -6.41
CA GLY A 689 10.05 -12.93 -6.25
C GLY A 689 10.18 -12.39 -4.83
N TYR A 690 9.92 -13.24 -3.84
CA TYR A 690 10.01 -12.91 -2.42
C TYR A 690 11.40 -12.42 -2.02
N VAL A 691 12.45 -13.14 -2.36
CA VAL A 691 13.85 -12.76 -2.09
C VAL A 691 14.15 -11.37 -2.67
N ARG A 692 13.83 -11.15 -3.94
CA ARG A 692 14.04 -9.83 -4.57
C ARG A 692 13.26 -8.71 -3.89
N GLN A 693 12.03 -8.99 -3.44
CA GLN A 693 11.19 -7.99 -2.79
C GLN A 693 11.67 -7.67 -1.36
N VAL A 694 12.07 -8.66 -0.58
CA VAL A 694 12.61 -8.42 0.78
C VAL A 694 13.88 -7.58 0.71
N PHE A 695 14.85 -7.93 -0.12
CA PHE A 695 16.07 -7.13 -0.25
C PHE A 695 15.85 -5.79 -0.97
N GLY A 696 14.89 -5.72 -1.89
CA GLY A 696 14.45 -4.45 -2.48
C GLY A 696 13.79 -3.52 -1.45
N ASN A 697 12.99 -4.07 -0.54
CA ASN A 697 12.43 -3.32 0.59
C ASN A 697 13.55 -2.86 1.54
N TYR A 698 14.47 -3.76 1.91
CA TYR A 698 15.64 -3.42 2.73
C TYR A 698 16.41 -2.23 2.13
N TRP A 699 16.74 -2.31 0.84
CA TRP A 699 17.41 -1.24 0.12
C TRP A 699 16.64 0.09 0.18
N ASN A 700 15.31 0.05 0.00
CA ASN A 700 14.50 1.25 0.07
C ASN A 700 14.48 1.85 1.48
N TYR A 701 14.38 1.05 2.53
CA TYR A 701 14.53 1.55 3.89
C TYR A 701 15.93 2.14 4.12
N LEU A 702 16.98 1.46 3.69
CA LEU A 702 18.36 1.94 3.86
C LEU A 702 18.58 3.27 3.14
N ARG A 703 18.28 3.38 1.84
CA ARG A 703 18.51 4.59 1.05
C ARG A 703 17.66 5.79 1.47
N LEU A 704 16.47 5.55 2.02
CA LEU A 704 15.54 6.61 2.40
C LEU A 704 15.85 7.17 3.79
N TYR A 705 16.38 6.34 4.68
CA TYR A 705 16.45 6.66 6.10
C TYR A 705 17.88 6.69 6.68
N ASN A 706 18.86 6.08 5.99
CA ASN A 706 20.25 6.24 6.35
C ASN A 706 20.88 7.44 5.63
N PRO A 707 21.35 8.48 6.34
CA PRO A 707 21.85 9.70 5.70
C PRO A 707 23.11 9.51 4.85
N GLN A 708 23.92 8.50 5.16
CA GLN A 708 25.16 8.22 4.41
C GLN A 708 24.83 7.59 3.07
N VAL A 709 23.98 6.55 3.08
CA VAL A 709 23.56 5.87 1.85
C VAL A 709 22.70 6.79 0.97
N SER A 710 21.83 7.61 1.57
CA SER A 710 21.07 8.62 0.82
C SER A 710 21.98 9.55 0.03
N ARG A 711 23.07 10.06 0.66
CA ARG A 711 24.07 10.90 -0.01
C ARG A 711 24.87 10.15 -1.08
N LEU A 712 25.19 8.88 -0.83
CA LEU A 712 25.90 8.06 -1.83
C LEU A 712 25.03 7.86 -3.08
N VAL A 713 23.76 7.51 -2.93
CA VAL A 713 22.83 7.33 -4.06
C VAL A 713 22.62 8.65 -4.82
N ALA A 714 22.51 9.77 -4.11
CA ALA A 714 22.34 11.10 -4.73
C ALA A 714 23.47 11.44 -5.71
N LYS A 715 24.73 11.03 -5.44
CA LYS A 715 25.85 11.24 -6.35
C LYS A 715 25.66 10.59 -7.72
N TYR A 716 24.94 9.47 -7.78
CA TYR A 716 24.66 8.78 -9.03
C TYR A 716 23.45 9.35 -9.76
N SER A 717 22.56 10.07 -9.08
CA SER A 717 21.38 10.68 -9.68
C SER A 717 21.72 11.78 -10.70
N ASP A 718 22.86 12.46 -10.52
CA ASP A 718 23.36 13.53 -11.38
C ASP A 718 24.21 13.01 -12.56
N VAL A 719 24.61 11.74 -12.52
CA VAL A 719 25.34 11.08 -13.59
C VAL A 719 24.33 10.55 -14.61
N HIS A 720 24.43 11.00 -15.87
CA HIS A 720 23.67 10.47 -17.00
C HIS A 720 24.55 9.52 -17.84
N PRO A 721 24.85 8.29 -17.41
CA PRO A 721 25.54 7.35 -18.28
C PRO A 721 24.59 6.98 -19.42
N SER A 722 25.00 7.25 -20.66
CA SER A 722 24.34 6.65 -21.82
C SER A 722 24.70 5.16 -21.84
N MET A 723 23.72 4.27 -21.86
CA MET A 723 23.94 2.82 -22.10
C MET A 723 24.23 2.56 -23.59
N SER A 724 25.20 3.24 -24.20
CA SER A 724 25.75 2.82 -25.48
C SER A 724 26.92 1.87 -25.20
N ILE A 725 26.62 0.59 -25.04
CA ILE A 725 27.65 -0.43 -25.14
C ILE A 725 27.95 -0.58 -26.64
N ASP A 726 29.11 -0.13 -27.08
CA ASP A 726 29.56 -0.35 -28.42
C ASP A 726 29.65 -1.87 -28.70
N VAL A 727 28.60 -2.42 -29.23
CA VAL A 727 28.62 -3.75 -29.86
C VAL A 727 29.27 -3.54 -31.21
N ALA A 728 30.62 -3.45 -31.20
CA ALA A 728 31.38 -3.39 -32.42
C ALA A 728 30.87 -4.47 -33.41
N SER A 729 30.39 -3.98 -34.52
CA SER A 729 30.08 -4.78 -35.70
C SER A 729 31.32 -5.58 -36.11
N ASN A 730 31.30 -6.88 -35.85
CA ASN A 730 32.09 -7.87 -36.54
C ASN A 730 31.20 -9.06 -36.87
#